data_9910a79b6ec7ca78e3813c5743c05b8a
#
_entry.id   9910a79b6ec7ca78e3813c5743c05b8a
#
_cell.length_a   1.000
_cell.length_b   1.000
_cell.length_c   1.000
_cell.angle_alpha   90.00
_cell.angle_beta   90.00
_cell.angle_gamma   90.00
#
_symmetry.space_group_name_H-M   'P 1'
#
loop_
_entity.id
_entity.type
_entity.pdbx_description
1 polymer ?
#
loop_
_entity_poly.entity_id
_entity_poly.type
_entity_poly.pdbx_seq_one_letter_code
_entity_poly.pdbx_strand_id
1 'polypeptide(L)'
;MYKPTINLKRPVLVFRQFGNKGYSLFACLGREVVCSVLSVATLTYASAESVSTDPVVTDSAAMMTASERMLDEVCVTGSRAPLTKSQAARMVTVLDRADIAQAPVQSVNDLLKYAVGVDVRQRGPIGAQTDISIRGGTSDQINLLLNGINICDPQTGHNAMDLPVDLSEIVRIEVLEGPAGRIYGTSSLVGAINIVTQEREKGDAVTLHGEGGSFGYVNVGGRGKLHSGSFMNSLSANYSRSDGYSRSKAGSLNTDFSGSKAFYQGQYDDEAFRLHWHLGIADKGWGSSTFYASPKWQADDQYEHTTKLYSAIQAETEQGLFHLSGNIYWNQNRDRYEGYRGQPEKMKYNYNRTDVYGVSLSNYFDWAAGRTAFGAELRNEDLVSGNLGEPLSQTHHIRGTDRDYTLGVNRTNISGYLEHNLLLHHFTISAGLVAVKNTWSNMNMTLYPGIDISYRPHPAWKIHASYNTSLRMPSFTEMYYKLQGYSANPHLKPEEMRALEIGTTYLSPLFTFHSTLWHHHGTDMIDWIMDTSKGQDAVWQSVNHTKINSIGLEAGAQLSMDKWQLSIDYSYISQDKKQETNIVSQYALEYLRHKLVAHARIQLLKPLSLSLNFRWQDRVGSYTDFDGTVCDYKPYALFDSRLTWQQPKWKVYLEANNLFDTRYHDYGLVEQPGRWLIAGFSLGL
;
A
#
# COMPACT_ATOMS: atom_id res chain seq x y z
N MET A 1 -40.18 13.23 54.79
CA MET A 1 -39.58 12.45 53.71
C MET A 1 -38.96 13.41 52.71
N TYR A 2 -37.65 13.64 52.80
CA TYR A 2 -36.90 14.57 51.97
C TYR A 2 -36.31 13.80 50.78
N LYS A 3 -36.53 14.25 49.54
CA LYS A 3 -35.76 13.87 48.37
C LYS A 3 -34.73 14.97 48.08
N PRO A 4 -33.46 14.69 47.87
CA PRO A 4 -32.52 15.68 47.36
C PRO A 4 -32.50 15.66 45.81
N THR A 5 -32.67 16.84 45.22
CA THR A 5 -32.54 17.12 43.81
C THR A 5 -31.08 17.48 43.52
N ILE A 6 -30.43 16.71 42.67
CA ILE A 6 -29.04 17.00 42.20
C ILE A 6 -29.16 17.86 40.93
N ASN A 7 -28.65 19.07 41.02
CA ASN A 7 -28.57 20.05 39.95
C ASN A 7 -27.22 19.90 39.21
N LEU A 8 -27.21 19.34 38.02
CA LEU A 8 -26.04 19.27 37.13
C LEU A 8 -25.98 20.54 36.26
N LYS A 9 -25.08 21.45 36.62
CA LYS A 9 -24.73 22.59 35.76
C LYS A 9 -23.87 22.11 34.59
N ARG A 10 -24.30 22.37 33.37
CA ARG A 10 -23.49 22.21 32.12
C ARG A 10 -22.48 23.36 32.04
N PRO A 11 -21.23 23.09 31.66
CA PRO A 11 -20.30 24.17 31.31
C PRO A 11 -20.62 24.68 29.89
N VAL A 12 -20.87 25.99 29.79
CA VAL A 12 -20.97 26.69 28.53
C VAL A 12 -19.56 27.05 28.05
N LEU A 13 -19.14 26.47 26.95
CA LEU A 13 -17.89 26.85 26.25
C LEU A 13 -18.21 28.08 25.37
N VAL A 14 -17.64 29.22 25.76
CA VAL A 14 -17.72 30.47 24.99
C VAL A 14 -16.61 30.44 23.93
N PHE A 15 -16.98 30.28 22.67
CA PHE A 15 -16.06 30.51 21.54
C PHE A 15 -15.98 31.99 21.25
N ARG A 16 -14.80 32.59 21.45
CA ARG A 16 -14.48 33.93 20.93
C ARG A 16 -14.14 33.81 19.45
N GLN A 17 -14.88 34.51 18.61
CA GLN A 17 -14.55 34.74 17.20
C GLN A 17 -13.25 35.52 17.08
N PHE A 18 -12.25 34.96 16.38
CA PHE A 18 -11.13 35.74 15.84
C PHE A 18 -11.32 35.91 14.33
N GLY A 19 -11.19 37.16 13.91
CA GLY A 19 -11.47 37.59 12.57
C GLY A 19 -10.52 37.10 11.48
N ASN A 20 -11.02 37.18 10.27
CA ASN A 20 -10.44 36.87 8.98
C ASN A 20 -8.97 37.31 8.80
N LYS A 21 -8.06 36.37 8.65
CA LYS A 21 -6.95 36.41 7.70
C LYS A 21 -6.62 34.97 7.31
N GLY A 22 -6.86 34.65 6.03
CA GLY A 22 -6.72 33.31 5.47
C GLY A 22 -5.24 32.91 5.30
N TYR A 23 -4.75 32.18 6.27
CA TYR A 23 -3.61 31.29 6.11
C TYR A 23 -4.10 29.88 6.41
N SER A 24 -3.74 28.92 5.56
CA SER A 24 -4.18 27.53 5.76
C SER A 24 -3.67 27.02 7.12
N LEU A 25 -4.56 26.50 7.92
CA LEU A 25 -4.27 25.96 9.26
C LEU A 25 -3.14 24.89 9.22
N PHE A 26 -2.95 24.27 8.08
CA PHE A 26 -1.93 23.25 7.83
C PHE A 26 -0.51 23.79 7.65
N ALA A 27 -0.33 24.99 7.10
CA ALA A 27 0.99 25.62 7.05
C ALA A 27 1.50 26.01 8.46
N CYS A 28 0.59 26.27 9.40
CA CYS A 28 0.92 26.50 10.80
C CYS A 28 1.21 25.21 11.56
N LEU A 29 0.44 24.14 11.34
CA LEU A 29 0.64 22.83 12.01
C LEU A 29 2.00 22.20 11.63
N GLY A 30 2.42 22.29 10.36
CA GLY A 30 3.74 21.79 9.95
C GLY A 30 4.90 22.54 10.63
N ARG A 31 4.72 23.83 10.93
CA ARG A 31 5.75 24.64 11.57
C ARG A 31 5.80 24.45 13.10
N GLU A 32 4.66 24.24 13.74
CA GLU A 32 4.58 24.00 15.18
C GLU A 32 4.92 22.56 15.57
N VAL A 33 4.61 21.57 14.74
CA VAL A 33 4.98 20.16 14.97
C VAL A 33 6.50 19.99 14.89
N VAL A 34 7.19 20.63 13.96
CA VAL A 34 8.67 20.59 13.90
C VAL A 34 9.30 21.27 15.13
N CYS A 35 8.73 22.37 15.61
CA CYS A 35 9.19 23.02 16.83
C CYS A 35 8.89 22.20 18.09
N SER A 36 7.76 21.47 18.13
CA SER A 36 7.39 20.65 19.29
C SER A 36 8.25 19.38 19.41
N VAL A 37 8.64 18.76 18.30
CA VAL A 37 9.58 17.62 18.31
C VAL A 37 10.97 18.05 18.79
N LEU A 38 11.42 19.24 18.41
CA LEU A 38 12.68 19.81 18.92
C LEU A 38 12.60 20.17 20.41
N SER A 39 11.43 20.57 20.92
CA SER A 39 11.23 20.92 22.32
C SER A 39 11.19 19.68 23.25
N VAL A 40 10.69 18.55 22.77
CA VAL A 40 10.71 17.28 23.51
C VAL A 40 12.15 16.74 23.64
N ALA A 41 12.97 16.91 22.62
CA ALA A 41 14.38 16.51 22.66
C ALA A 41 15.23 17.30 23.68
N THR A 42 14.84 18.54 24.01
CA THR A 42 15.54 19.37 25.00
C THR A 42 15.10 19.10 26.45
N LEU A 43 13.91 18.54 26.69
CA LEU A 43 13.41 18.23 28.02
C LEU A 43 13.94 16.90 28.58
N THR A 44 14.42 15.99 27.74
CA THR A 44 14.98 14.69 28.18
C THR A 44 16.45 14.76 28.59
N TYR A 45 17.17 15.87 28.34
CA TYR A 45 18.58 16.00 28.71
C TYR A 45 18.84 16.32 30.18
N ALA A 46 17.81 16.57 30.98
CA ALA A 46 17.96 17.00 32.38
C ALA A 46 17.80 15.90 33.43
N SER A 47 17.63 14.63 33.05
CA SER A 47 17.34 13.56 34.02
C SER A 47 18.24 12.31 33.92
N ALA A 48 19.38 12.35 33.26
CA ALA A 48 20.27 11.20 33.12
C ALA A 48 21.60 11.41 33.87
N GLU A 49 21.56 11.45 35.23
CA GLU A 49 22.71 11.18 36.06
C GLU A 49 22.34 10.09 37.08
N SER A 50 22.63 8.84 36.75
CA SER A 50 23.12 7.83 37.69
C SER A 50 23.69 6.66 36.90
N VAL A 51 24.98 6.69 36.74
CA VAL A 51 25.79 5.60 36.21
C VAL A 51 25.85 4.50 37.26
N SER A 52 25.29 3.32 36.97
CA SER A 52 25.67 2.09 37.62
C SER A 52 26.54 1.27 36.67
N THR A 53 27.78 1.07 37.05
CA THR A 53 28.72 0.18 36.40
C THR A 53 28.37 -1.25 36.77
N ASP A 54 27.88 -2.03 35.80
CA ASP A 54 27.84 -3.48 35.89
C ASP A 54 28.56 -4.14 34.69
N PRO A 55 29.09 -5.35 34.84
CA PRO A 55 30.24 -5.84 34.11
C PRO A 55 29.87 -6.21 32.68
N VAL A 56 30.85 -5.99 31.79
CA VAL A 56 30.85 -6.46 30.41
C VAL A 56 30.59 -7.96 30.38
N VAL A 57 29.34 -8.32 30.11
CA VAL A 57 28.97 -9.64 29.63
C VAL A 57 29.39 -9.68 28.15
N THR A 58 30.40 -10.47 27.85
CA THR A 58 30.73 -10.86 26.49
C THR A 58 29.58 -11.67 25.97
N ASP A 59 28.70 -10.97 25.30
CA ASP A 59 27.54 -11.55 24.63
C ASP A 59 28.02 -12.27 23.37
N SER A 60 28.27 -13.57 23.53
CA SER A 60 28.16 -14.52 22.44
C SER A 60 26.66 -14.68 22.14
N ALA A 61 25.99 -13.59 21.77
CA ALA A 61 24.71 -13.66 21.11
C ALA A 61 24.95 -14.43 19.82
N ALA A 62 24.60 -15.71 19.86
CA ALA A 62 24.56 -16.56 18.71
C ALA A 62 23.90 -15.75 17.59
N MET A 63 24.65 -15.55 16.52
CA MET A 63 24.17 -14.99 15.26
C MET A 63 23.06 -15.94 14.78
N MET A 64 21.83 -15.74 15.24
CA MET A 64 20.67 -16.36 14.59
C MET A 64 20.74 -15.92 13.15
N THR A 65 20.90 -16.87 12.26
CA THR A 65 20.96 -16.59 10.83
C THR A 65 19.64 -15.91 10.41
N ALA A 66 19.71 -15.00 9.46
CA ALA A 66 18.50 -14.33 8.93
C ALA A 66 17.40 -15.33 8.55
N SER A 67 17.78 -16.56 8.20
CA SER A 67 16.89 -17.68 7.90
C SER A 67 16.13 -18.20 9.14
N GLU A 68 16.72 -18.25 10.33
CA GLU A 68 16.04 -18.70 11.56
C GLU A 68 15.05 -17.64 12.04
N ARG A 69 15.37 -16.35 11.92
CA ARG A 69 14.43 -15.25 12.21
C ARG A 69 13.23 -15.24 11.24
N MET A 70 13.41 -15.62 9.98
CA MET A 70 12.33 -15.68 9.01
C MET A 70 11.36 -16.86 9.22
N LEU A 71 11.76 -17.93 9.91
CA LEU A 71 10.93 -19.13 10.09
C LEU A 71 9.87 -18.97 11.19
N ASP A 72 10.11 -18.11 12.17
CA ASP A 72 9.24 -17.97 13.35
C ASP A 72 8.37 -16.70 13.34
N GLU A 73 8.48 -15.86 12.32
CA GLU A 73 7.67 -14.65 12.24
C GLU A 73 6.21 -14.96 11.89
N VAL A 74 5.28 -14.44 12.68
CA VAL A 74 3.84 -14.59 12.43
C VAL A 74 3.47 -13.83 11.18
N CYS A 75 2.92 -14.53 10.19
CA CYS A 75 2.46 -13.96 8.94
C CYS A 75 0.95 -13.70 9.00
N VAL A 76 0.55 -12.43 9.03
CA VAL A 76 -0.86 -12.05 9.16
C VAL A 76 -1.63 -12.22 7.83
N THR A 77 -0.96 -12.01 6.70
CA THR A 77 -1.61 -11.99 5.37
C THR A 77 -2.01 -13.35 4.82
N GLY A 78 -1.45 -14.45 5.34
CA GLY A 78 -1.66 -15.80 4.79
C GLY A 78 -2.84 -16.58 5.34
N SER A 79 -3.49 -16.12 6.42
CA SER A 79 -4.57 -16.85 7.13
C SER A 79 -5.38 -15.89 8.00
N ARG A 80 -6.63 -16.27 8.31
CA ARG A 80 -7.48 -15.57 9.28
C ARG A 80 -7.01 -15.74 10.72
N ALA A 81 -6.45 -16.89 11.03
CA ALA A 81 -5.79 -17.13 12.31
C ALA A 81 -4.27 -16.96 12.14
N PRO A 82 -3.55 -16.49 13.16
CA PRO A 82 -2.11 -16.36 13.09
C PRO A 82 -1.43 -17.69 12.77
N LEU A 83 -0.63 -17.71 11.72
CA LEU A 83 0.22 -18.84 11.33
C LEU A 83 1.64 -18.35 11.13
N THR A 84 2.62 -19.15 11.50
CA THR A 84 4.02 -18.84 11.18
C THR A 84 4.25 -19.00 9.66
N LYS A 85 5.28 -18.38 9.14
CA LYS A 85 5.64 -18.50 7.73
C LYS A 85 5.84 -19.96 7.29
N SER A 86 6.35 -20.81 8.18
CA SER A 86 6.50 -22.25 7.94
C SER A 86 5.15 -23.00 7.91
N GLN A 87 4.19 -22.58 8.71
CA GLN A 87 2.84 -23.17 8.78
C GLN A 87 1.92 -22.66 7.66
N ALA A 88 2.14 -21.44 7.16
CA ALA A 88 1.35 -20.87 6.10
C ALA A 88 1.36 -21.79 4.87
N ALA A 89 0.18 -22.17 4.39
CA ALA A 89 0.07 -23.06 3.23
C ALA A 89 0.37 -22.32 1.91
N ARG A 90 0.21 -20.99 1.87
CA ARG A 90 0.55 -20.13 0.72
C ARG A 90 1.90 -19.45 0.90
N MET A 91 2.45 -18.98 -0.21
CA MET A 91 3.62 -18.14 -0.20
C MET A 91 3.24 -16.68 0.12
N VAL A 92 4.01 -16.06 0.99
CA VAL A 92 3.93 -14.64 1.31
C VAL A 92 5.33 -14.06 1.20
N THR A 93 5.48 -13.05 0.34
CA THR A 93 6.71 -12.29 0.25
C THR A 93 6.78 -11.28 1.40
N VAL A 94 7.84 -11.31 2.18
CA VAL A 94 8.05 -10.40 3.32
C VAL A 94 9.29 -9.56 3.03
N LEU A 95 9.12 -8.23 3.06
CA LEU A 95 10.19 -7.24 3.02
C LEU A 95 10.36 -6.69 4.43
N ASP A 96 11.43 -7.04 5.09
CA ASP A 96 11.65 -6.71 6.49
C ASP A 96 12.33 -5.34 6.68
N ARG A 97 12.52 -4.93 7.94
CA ARG A 97 13.18 -3.66 8.28
C ARG A 97 14.63 -3.59 7.77
N ALA A 98 15.34 -4.71 7.69
CA ALA A 98 16.70 -4.74 7.18
C ALA A 98 16.73 -4.53 5.67
N ASP A 99 15.78 -5.11 4.94
CA ASP A 99 15.60 -4.88 3.51
C ASP A 99 15.26 -3.41 3.23
N ILE A 100 14.30 -2.85 3.98
CA ILE A 100 13.90 -1.44 3.87
C ILE A 100 15.07 -0.49 4.12
N ALA A 101 15.84 -0.74 5.19
CA ALA A 101 16.94 0.15 5.60
C ALA A 101 18.09 0.23 4.61
N GLN A 102 18.20 -0.75 3.69
CA GLN A 102 19.31 -0.91 2.76
C GLN A 102 18.94 -0.68 1.31
N ALA A 103 17.66 -0.76 0.99
CA ALA A 103 17.17 -0.48 -0.35
C ALA A 103 17.36 1.01 -0.71
N PRO A 104 17.72 1.34 -1.96
CA PRO A 104 17.78 2.72 -2.47
C PRO A 104 16.36 3.20 -2.79
N VAL A 105 15.59 3.49 -1.74
CA VAL A 105 14.16 3.82 -1.84
C VAL A 105 13.78 5.00 -0.95
N GLN A 106 12.84 5.82 -1.41
CA GLN A 106 12.31 6.98 -0.71
C GLN A 106 10.86 6.77 -0.23
N SER A 107 10.19 5.72 -0.73
CA SER A 107 8.80 5.44 -0.42
C SER A 107 8.51 3.94 -0.42
N VAL A 108 7.35 3.56 0.10
CA VAL A 108 6.83 2.18 0.00
C VAL A 108 6.68 1.75 -1.47
N ASN A 109 6.29 2.68 -2.34
CA ASN A 109 6.15 2.42 -3.77
C ASN A 109 7.47 1.98 -4.41
N ASP A 110 8.56 2.67 -4.06
CA ASP A 110 9.87 2.34 -4.59
C ASP A 110 10.35 0.98 -4.09
N LEU A 111 10.06 0.66 -2.83
CA LEU A 111 10.40 -0.66 -2.27
C LEU A 111 9.65 -1.78 -2.99
N LEU A 112 8.36 -1.60 -3.29
CA LEU A 112 7.55 -2.59 -4.02
C LEU A 112 8.01 -2.83 -5.46
N LYS A 113 8.79 -1.91 -6.05
CA LYS A 113 9.43 -2.15 -7.36
C LYS A 113 10.36 -3.37 -7.36
N TYR A 114 10.89 -3.73 -6.19
CA TYR A 114 11.78 -4.88 -6.03
C TYR A 114 11.05 -6.18 -5.69
N ALA A 115 9.75 -6.15 -5.41
CA ALA A 115 8.92 -7.36 -5.32
C ALA A 115 8.59 -7.86 -6.74
N VAL A 116 8.95 -9.11 -7.06
CA VAL A 116 8.93 -9.60 -8.44
C VAL A 116 7.52 -9.73 -9.03
N GLY A 117 6.54 -10.17 -8.24
CA GLY A 117 5.13 -10.30 -8.66
C GLY A 117 4.36 -8.97 -8.73
N VAL A 118 5.00 -7.85 -8.32
CA VAL A 118 4.37 -6.53 -8.23
C VAL A 118 4.83 -5.64 -9.38
N ASP A 119 3.91 -5.07 -10.13
CA ASP A 119 4.16 -4.01 -11.11
C ASP A 119 3.84 -2.66 -10.48
N VAL A 120 4.80 -1.75 -10.47
CA VAL A 120 4.68 -0.40 -9.90
C VAL A 120 4.85 0.61 -11.02
N ARG A 121 3.76 1.29 -11.37
CA ARG A 121 3.70 2.27 -12.48
C ARG A 121 3.57 3.66 -11.90
N GLN A 122 4.56 4.50 -12.11
CA GLN A 122 4.52 5.91 -11.71
C GLN A 122 3.97 6.79 -12.83
N ARG A 123 3.01 7.66 -12.50
CA ARG A 123 2.43 8.64 -13.43
C ARG A 123 3.28 9.89 -13.59
N GLY A 124 4.51 9.85 -13.11
CA GLY A 124 5.47 10.94 -13.16
C GLY A 124 6.71 10.62 -12.32
N PRO A 125 7.52 11.63 -11.98
CA PRO A 125 8.71 11.46 -11.16
C PRO A 125 8.40 11.06 -9.72
N ILE A 126 9.44 10.92 -8.89
CA ILE A 126 9.32 10.64 -7.45
C ILE A 126 8.27 11.58 -6.83
N GLY A 127 7.37 11.02 -6.05
CA GLY A 127 6.28 11.76 -5.40
C GLY A 127 4.99 11.88 -6.20
N ALA A 128 4.98 11.59 -7.50
CA ALA A 128 3.75 11.52 -8.29
C ALA A 128 2.86 10.33 -7.85
N GLN A 129 1.67 10.31 -8.39
CA GLN A 129 0.73 9.20 -8.20
C GLN A 129 1.32 7.89 -8.74
N THR A 130 1.04 6.80 -8.04
CA THR A 130 1.58 5.47 -8.37
C THR A 130 0.45 4.44 -8.39
N ASP A 131 0.33 3.72 -9.47
CA ASP A 131 -0.54 2.56 -9.59
C ASP A 131 0.27 1.28 -9.35
N ILE A 132 -0.32 0.36 -8.61
CA ILE A 132 0.27 -0.94 -8.30
C ILE A 132 -0.61 -2.02 -8.90
N SER A 133 0.00 -3.02 -9.51
CA SER A 133 -0.68 -4.23 -9.93
C SER A 133 0.07 -5.48 -9.48
N ILE A 134 -0.67 -6.56 -9.27
CA ILE A 134 -0.13 -7.89 -8.97
C ILE A 134 -0.59 -8.83 -10.07
N ARG A 135 0.34 -9.60 -10.65
CA ARG A 135 0.05 -10.65 -11.64
C ARG A 135 -0.84 -10.18 -12.81
N GLY A 136 -0.62 -8.94 -13.26
CA GLY A 136 -1.34 -8.37 -14.41
C GLY A 136 -2.75 -7.87 -14.11
N GLY A 137 -3.14 -7.74 -12.85
CA GLY A 137 -4.36 -7.05 -12.43
C GLY A 137 -4.22 -5.53 -12.42
N THR A 138 -5.18 -4.84 -11.79
CA THR A 138 -5.20 -3.38 -11.62
C THR A 138 -5.09 -3.00 -10.14
N SER A 139 -4.86 -1.71 -9.85
CA SER A 139 -4.77 -1.20 -8.46
C SER A 139 -6.10 -1.33 -7.69
N ASP A 140 -7.24 -1.30 -8.37
CA ASP A 140 -8.55 -1.53 -7.75
C ASP A 140 -8.77 -3.00 -7.31
N GLN A 141 -7.96 -3.93 -7.83
CA GLN A 141 -8.07 -5.38 -7.59
C GLN A 141 -7.16 -5.88 -6.47
N ILE A 142 -6.42 -4.99 -5.83
CA ILE A 142 -5.50 -5.29 -4.74
C ILE A 142 -6.06 -4.75 -3.43
N ASN A 143 -6.01 -5.55 -2.39
CA ASN A 143 -6.32 -5.07 -1.05
C ASN A 143 -5.06 -4.50 -0.39
N LEU A 144 -5.11 -3.24 -0.02
CA LEU A 144 -4.07 -2.57 0.74
C LEU A 144 -4.46 -2.50 2.21
N LEU A 145 -3.58 -2.96 3.06
CA LEU A 145 -3.83 -3.08 4.50
C LEU A 145 -2.78 -2.30 5.30
N LEU A 146 -3.21 -1.69 6.38
CA LEU A 146 -2.34 -1.14 7.42
C LEU A 146 -2.62 -1.88 8.73
N ASN A 147 -1.65 -2.64 9.21
CA ASN A 147 -1.81 -3.52 10.38
C ASN A 147 -3.02 -4.47 10.28
N GLY A 148 -3.26 -5.02 9.08
CA GLY A 148 -4.39 -5.91 8.80
C GLY A 148 -5.74 -5.22 8.54
N ILE A 149 -5.83 -3.91 8.65
CA ILE A 149 -7.04 -3.13 8.37
C ILE A 149 -7.04 -2.67 6.92
N ASN A 150 -8.14 -2.90 6.21
CA ASN A 150 -8.33 -2.47 4.83
C ASN A 150 -8.42 -0.95 4.72
N ILE A 151 -7.45 -0.34 4.01
CA ILE A 151 -7.35 1.11 3.78
C ILE A 151 -7.63 1.52 2.33
N CYS A 152 -8.17 0.60 1.50
CA CYS A 152 -8.52 0.91 0.12
C CYS A 152 -9.61 1.99 0.04
N ASP A 153 -9.43 2.89 -0.92
CA ASP A 153 -10.42 3.91 -1.27
C ASP A 153 -11.44 3.32 -2.26
N PRO A 154 -12.74 3.25 -1.92
CA PRO A 154 -13.76 2.73 -2.82
C PRO A 154 -14.06 3.66 -4.01
N GLN A 155 -13.56 4.90 -4.00
CA GLN A 155 -13.67 5.80 -5.14
C GLN A 155 -12.78 5.33 -6.28
N THR A 156 -11.50 5.03 -5.99
CA THR A 156 -10.49 4.65 -6.98
C THR A 156 -9.27 4.02 -6.31
N GLY A 157 -8.66 3.02 -6.95
CA GLY A 157 -7.38 2.44 -6.50
C GLY A 157 -6.16 3.32 -6.80
N HIS A 158 -6.31 4.37 -7.60
CA HIS A 158 -5.18 5.18 -8.06
C HIS A 158 -4.44 5.94 -6.95
N ASN A 159 -5.12 6.36 -5.89
CA ASN A 159 -4.51 7.09 -4.77
C ASN A 159 -4.16 6.18 -3.59
N ALA A 160 -4.21 4.86 -3.76
CA ALA A 160 -4.06 3.90 -2.66
C ALA A 160 -2.72 4.02 -1.92
N MET A 161 -1.66 4.40 -2.62
CA MET A 161 -0.30 4.46 -2.08
C MET A 161 0.11 5.79 -1.45
N ASP A 162 -0.79 6.75 -1.33
CA ASP A 162 -0.55 7.97 -0.55
C ASP A 162 -0.72 7.67 0.95
N LEU A 163 0.22 6.93 1.50
CA LEU A 163 0.17 6.40 2.85
C LEU A 163 0.54 7.44 3.91
N PRO A 164 -0.16 7.50 5.07
CA PRO A 164 0.20 8.38 6.17
C PRO A 164 1.36 7.84 7.02
N VAL A 165 2.09 6.87 6.52
CA VAL A 165 3.17 6.16 7.24
C VAL A 165 4.51 6.47 6.58
N ASP A 166 5.51 6.79 7.36
CA ASP A 166 6.90 6.93 6.91
C ASP A 166 7.60 5.57 6.92
N LEU A 167 8.64 5.41 6.06
CA LEU A 167 9.44 4.18 6.01
C LEU A 167 10.05 3.81 7.37
N SER A 168 10.36 4.80 8.22
CA SER A 168 10.92 4.58 9.57
C SER A 168 9.95 3.91 10.55
N GLU A 169 8.64 3.99 10.30
CA GLU A 169 7.62 3.31 11.11
C GLU A 169 7.39 1.86 10.70
N ILE A 170 7.76 1.50 9.47
CA ILE A 170 7.44 0.19 8.92
C ILE A 170 8.38 -0.88 9.51
N VAL A 171 7.78 -1.90 10.08
CA VAL A 171 8.49 -3.09 10.57
C VAL A 171 8.70 -4.08 9.44
N ARG A 172 7.66 -4.31 8.64
CA ARG A 172 7.72 -5.15 7.44
C ARG A 172 6.55 -4.84 6.50
N ILE A 173 6.71 -5.27 5.26
CA ILE A 173 5.63 -5.31 4.26
C ILE A 173 5.44 -6.76 3.85
N GLU A 174 4.20 -7.22 3.89
CA GLU A 174 3.80 -8.55 3.50
C GLU A 174 3.02 -8.46 2.18
N VAL A 175 3.45 -9.19 1.16
CA VAL A 175 2.77 -9.28 -0.13
C VAL A 175 2.23 -10.68 -0.31
N LEU A 176 0.91 -10.81 -0.32
CA LEU A 176 0.20 -12.03 -0.65
C LEU A 176 -0.25 -11.97 -2.11
N GLU A 177 0.31 -12.79 -2.93
CA GLU A 177 -0.01 -12.87 -4.35
C GLU A 177 -1.14 -13.88 -4.60
N GLY A 178 -2.01 -13.58 -5.59
CA GLY A 178 -3.20 -14.37 -5.89
C GLY A 178 -4.41 -14.05 -5.01
N PRO A 179 -5.61 -14.57 -5.36
CA PRO A 179 -6.87 -14.26 -4.70
C PRO A 179 -6.83 -14.48 -3.20
N ALA A 180 -7.23 -13.46 -2.44
CA ALA A 180 -7.22 -13.46 -0.99
C ALA A 180 -8.60 -13.16 -0.37
N GLY A 181 -9.69 -13.32 -1.14
CA GLY A 181 -11.05 -13.02 -0.70
C GLY A 181 -11.46 -13.79 0.54
N ARG A 182 -11.05 -15.05 0.67
CA ARG A 182 -11.29 -15.88 1.86
C ARG A 182 -10.72 -15.25 3.13
N ILE A 183 -9.58 -14.54 3.01
CA ILE A 183 -8.88 -13.94 4.14
C ILE A 183 -9.37 -12.51 4.37
N TYR A 184 -9.50 -11.70 3.32
CA TYR A 184 -9.75 -10.25 3.43
C TYR A 184 -11.08 -9.77 2.85
N GLY A 185 -11.95 -10.69 2.39
CA GLY A 185 -13.26 -10.33 1.83
C GLY A 185 -13.13 -9.67 0.45
N THR A 186 -13.89 -8.60 0.24
CA THR A 186 -13.90 -7.83 -1.02
C THR A 186 -12.58 -7.11 -1.27
N SER A 187 -12.30 -6.76 -2.53
CA SER A 187 -11.11 -6.02 -3.00
C SER A 187 -9.80 -6.81 -3.06
N SER A 188 -9.77 -8.10 -2.69
CA SER A 188 -8.58 -8.95 -2.75
C SER A 188 -8.60 -9.89 -3.97
N LEU A 189 -8.86 -9.33 -5.17
CA LEU A 189 -9.08 -10.16 -6.36
C LEU A 189 -7.80 -10.83 -6.83
N VAL A 190 -6.69 -10.10 -6.89
CA VAL A 190 -5.38 -10.58 -7.39
C VAL A 190 -4.30 -10.62 -6.32
N GLY A 191 -4.56 -10.07 -5.14
CA GLY A 191 -3.60 -10.08 -4.04
C GLY A 191 -3.91 -9.10 -2.94
N ALA A 192 -3.01 -9.06 -1.93
CA ALA A 192 -3.06 -8.12 -0.83
C ALA A 192 -1.65 -7.66 -0.44
N ILE A 193 -1.52 -6.42 0.00
CA ILE A 193 -0.30 -5.86 0.54
C ILE A 193 -0.60 -5.36 1.95
N ASN A 194 0.09 -5.91 2.96
CA ASN A 194 -0.08 -5.50 4.34
C ASN A 194 1.16 -4.77 4.85
N ILE A 195 0.97 -3.52 5.25
CA ILE A 195 2.02 -2.68 5.84
C ILE A 195 1.90 -2.82 7.36
N VAL A 196 2.93 -3.35 7.99
CA VAL A 196 2.95 -3.60 9.43
C VAL A 196 3.86 -2.59 10.11
N THR A 197 3.29 -1.83 11.05
CA THR A 197 4.00 -0.83 11.86
C THR A 197 4.08 -1.22 13.33
N GLN A 198 3.35 -2.25 13.73
CA GLN A 198 3.32 -2.75 15.11
C GLN A 198 4.65 -3.38 15.47
N GLU A 199 5.29 -2.85 16.51
CA GLU A 199 6.60 -3.28 16.98
C GLU A 199 6.46 -4.02 18.33
N ARG A 200 7.20 -5.11 18.48
CA ARG A 200 7.23 -5.87 19.74
C ARG A 200 8.44 -5.55 20.62
N GLU A 201 9.44 -4.89 20.04
CA GLU A 201 10.65 -4.53 20.78
C GLU A 201 10.37 -3.40 21.77
N LYS A 202 10.70 -3.65 23.04
CA LYS A 202 10.59 -2.69 24.13
C LYS A 202 11.79 -1.74 24.10
N GLY A 203 11.61 -0.53 24.60
CA GLY A 203 12.66 0.47 24.76
C GLY A 203 12.31 1.80 24.08
N ASP A 204 12.95 2.84 24.59
CA ASP A 204 12.84 4.19 24.06
C ASP A 204 13.77 4.37 22.87
N ALA A 205 13.35 5.12 21.89
CA ALA A 205 14.17 5.44 20.74
C ALA A 205 13.73 6.76 20.11
N VAL A 206 14.69 7.55 19.68
CA VAL A 206 14.45 8.73 18.83
C VAL A 206 15.28 8.57 17.58
N THR A 207 14.67 8.74 16.43
CA THR A 207 15.34 8.69 15.13
C THR A 207 15.04 9.96 14.36
N LEU A 208 16.06 10.60 13.85
CA LEU A 208 15.96 11.75 12.95
C LEU A 208 16.61 11.37 11.62
N HIS A 209 16.02 11.78 10.51
CA HIS A 209 16.61 11.55 9.20
C HIS A 209 16.45 12.77 8.30
N GLY A 210 17.35 12.90 7.34
CA GLY A 210 17.29 13.92 6.31
C GLY A 210 17.97 13.48 5.04
N GLU A 211 17.39 13.86 3.91
CA GLU A 211 17.87 13.57 2.57
C GLU A 211 17.81 14.82 1.72
N GLY A 212 18.76 14.96 0.81
CA GLY A 212 18.76 15.98 -0.21
C GLY A 212 19.33 15.42 -1.51
N GLY A 213 18.84 15.89 -2.64
CA GLY A 213 19.26 15.30 -3.90
C GLY A 213 18.92 16.13 -5.15
N SER A 214 19.01 15.44 -6.28
CA SER A 214 18.72 16.00 -7.60
C SER A 214 17.34 16.65 -7.65
N PHE A 215 17.17 17.66 -8.46
CA PHE A 215 15.90 18.36 -8.74
C PHE A 215 15.22 18.97 -7.50
N GLY A 216 16.01 19.54 -6.58
CA GLY A 216 15.50 20.18 -5.37
C GLY A 216 14.83 19.18 -4.41
N TYR A 217 15.13 17.89 -4.53
CA TYR A 217 14.60 16.88 -3.60
C TYR A 217 15.11 17.13 -2.19
N VAL A 218 14.18 17.18 -1.26
CA VAL A 218 14.41 17.26 0.18
C VAL A 218 13.43 16.34 0.86
N ASN A 219 13.91 15.56 1.82
CA ASN A 219 13.09 14.72 2.69
C ASN A 219 13.64 14.83 4.11
N VAL A 220 12.81 15.24 5.06
CA VAL A 220 13.19 15.38 6.46
C VAL A 220 12.11 14.78 7.35
N GLY A 221 12.53 14.07 8.37
CA GLY A 221 11.57 13.46 9.28
C GLY A 221 12.20 13.00 10.57
N GLY A 222 11.34 12.57 11.47
CA GLY A 222 11.75 12.02 12.75
C GLY A 222 10.67 11.12 13.34
N ARG A 223 11.11 10.24 14.22
CA ARG A 223 10.29 9.30 14.97
C ARG A 223 10.74 9.28 16.41
N GLY A 224 9.79 9.38 17.34
CA GLY A 224 10.00 9.14 18.76
C GLY A 224 9.19 7.94 19.22
N LYS A 225 9.82 7.02 19.96
CA LYS A 225 9.17 5.86 20.60
C LYS A 225 9.46 5.93 22.09
N LEU A 226 8.41 5.80 22.90
CA LEU A 226 8.46 5.80 24.35
C LEU A 226 7.78 4.53 24.88
N HIS A 227 8.43 3.87 25.81
CA HIS A 227 7.94 2.68 26.49
C HIS A 227 7.83 2.93 28.00
N SER A 228 6.69 2.63 28.59
CA SER A 228 6.45 2.77 30.02
C SER A 228 5.53 1.66 30.52
N GLY A 229 6.09 0.69 31.26
CA GLY A 229 5.33 -0.46 31.74
C GLY A 229 4.73 -1.29 30.60
N SER A 230 3.40 -1.39 30.57
CA SER A 230 2.65 -2.07 29.52
C SER A 230 2.35 -1.18 28.30
N PHE A 231 2.67 0.11 28.36
CA PHE A 231 2.39 1.05 27.28
C PHE A 231 3.61 1.30 26.40
N MET A 232 3.38 1.32 25.10
CA MET A 232 4.31 1.81 24.11
C MET A 232 3.60 2.85 23.24
N ASN A 233 4.25 3.98 22.96
CA ASN A 233 3.75 5.03 22.10
C ASN A 233 4.82 5.41 21.10
N SER A 234 4.44 5.65 19.85
CA SER A 234 5.32 6.15 18.80
C SER A 234 4.63 7.28 18.03
N LEU A 235 5.40 8.31 17.74
CA LEU A 235 4.98 9.42 16.89
C LEU A 235 6.05 9.68 15.84
N SER A 236 5.66 9.71 14.58
CA SER A 236 6.54 10.16 13.50
C SER A 236 5.92 11.32 12.72
N ALA A 237 6.78 12.13 12.14
CA ALA A 237 6.41 13.18 11.20
C ALA A 237 7.47 13.28 10.10
N ASN A 238 7.01 13.55 8.88
CA ASN A 238 7.85 13.64 7.71
C ASN A 238 7.36 14.72 6.76
N TYR A 239 8.28 15.44 6.14
CA TYR A 239 8.04 16.36 5.04
C TYR A 239 8.96 16.03 3.88
N SER A 240 8.41 15.97 2.68
CA SER A 240 9.19 15.77 1.46
C SER A 240 8.73 16.68 0.33
N ARG A 241 9.68 17.09 -0.51
CA ARG A 241 9.40 17.91 -1.71
C ARG A 241 10.40 17.63 -2.80
N SER A 242 10.04 17.97 -4.03
CA SER A 242 10.96 18.11 -5.16
C SER A 242 10.42 19.15 -6.14
N ASP A 243 11.30 19.83 -6.85
CA ASP A 243 10.93 20.70 -7.96
C ASP A 243 10.52 19.88 -9.20
N GLY A 244 10.76 18.57 -9.16
CA GLY A 244 10.40 17.60 -10.18
C GLY A 244 11.27 17.67 -11.43
N TYR A 245 11.17 16.63 -12.23
CA TYR A 245 11.87 16.52 -13.50
C TYR A 245 10.94 15.89 -14.54
N SER A 246 10.77 16.53 -15.66
CA SER A 246 10.04 15.98 -16.81
C SER A 246 10.87 16.13 -18.08
N ARG A 247 10.88 15.07 -18.89
CA ARG A 247 11.40 15.09 -20.26
C ARG A 247 10.26 15.17 -21.26
N SER A 248 9.09 15.64 -20.82
CA SER A 248 7.92 15.76 -21.69
C SER A 248 8.19 16.59 -22.93
N LYS A 249 7.71 16.14 -24.07
CA LYS A 249 7.72 16.90 -25.32
C LYS A 249 6.83 18.14 -25.28
N ALA A 250 5.85 18.18 -24.37
CA ALA A 250 5.04 19.38 -24.11
C ALA A 250 5.84 20.53 -23.46
N GLY A 251 7.02 20.23 -22.91
CA GLY A 251 8.02 21.23 -22.54
C GLY A 251 7.85 21.86 -21.16
N SER A 252 6.83 21.52 -20.40
CA SER A 252 6.61 22.03 -19.05
C SER A 252 7.23 21.13 -18.00
N LEU A 253 7.62 21.72 -16.85
CA LEU A 253 8.14 21.02 -15.67
C LEU A 253 7.08 20.82 -14.60
N ASN A 254 5.80 20.71 -14.95
CA ASN A 254 4.70 20.46 -14.01
C ASN A 254 4.78 19.02 -13.42
N THR A 255 5.85 18.76 -12.67
CA THR A 255 6.18 17.46 -12.06
C THR A 255 6.68 17.64 -10.63
N ASP A 256 6.54 18.84 -10.07
CA ASP A 256 6.85 19.13 -8.68
C ASP A 256 5.88 18.41 -7.74
N PHE A 257 6.36 18.12 -6.55
CA PHE A 257 5.50 17.65 -5.47
C PHE A 257 5.92 18.21 -4.13
N SER A 258 4.99 18.25 -3.21
CA SER A 258 5.23 18.41 -1.78
C SER A 258 4.25 17.60 -0.97
N GLY A 259 4.71 17.03 0.13
CA GLY A 259 3.86 16.24 1.00
C GLY A 259 4.32 16.26 2.44
N SER A 260 3.36 16.22 3.35
CA SER A 260 3.57 16.08 4.78
C SER A 260 2.79 14.88 5.29
N LYS A 261 3.35 14.15 6.24
CA LYS A 261 2.64 13.06 6.91
C LYS A 261 3.02 13.01 8.37
N ALA A 262 2.09 12.56 9.20
CA ALA A 262 2.31 12.27 10.59
C ALA A 262 1.56 11.00 10.96
N PHE A 263 2.18 10.18 11.79
CA PHE A 263 1.62 8.93 12.24
C PHE A 263 1.87 8.74 13.74
N TYR A 264 0.79 8.59 14.49
CA TYR A 264 0.82 8.24 15.90
C TYR A 264 0.27 6.84 16.08
N GLN A 265 0.95 6.02 16.84
CA GLN A 265 0.45 4.72 17.25
C GLN A 265 0.76 4.48 18.74
N GLY A 266 -0.14 3.77 19.38
CA GLY A 266 0.04 3.34 20.76
C GLY A 266 -0.35 1.88 20.90
N GLN A 267 0.21 1.25 21.93
CA GLN A 267 -0.01 -0.14 22.26
C GLN A 267 -0.04 -0.30 23.77
N TYR A 268 -0.96 -1.12 24.23
CA TYR A 268 -1.01 -1.61 25.60
C TYR A 268 -0.96 -3.13 25.56
N ASP A 269 0.02 -3.70 26.25
CA ASP A 269 0.20 -5.16 26.35
C ASP A 269 0.19 -5.57 27.81
N ASP A 270 -0.67 -6.52 28.14
CA ASP A 270 -0.59 -7.28 29.37
C ASP A 270 -0.76 -8.79 29.09
N GLU A 271 -0.80 -9.59 30.15
CA GLU A 271 -0.95 -11.04 30.02
C GLU A 271 -2.32 -11.47 29.49
N ALA A 272 -3.37 -10.65 29.62
CA ALA A 272 -4.73 -11.00 29.29
C ALA A 272 -5.14 -10.53 27.89
N PHE A 273 -4.76 -9.31 27.53
CA PHE A 273 -5.14 -8.73 26.25
C PHE A 273 -4.12 -7.71 25.75
N ARG A 274 -4.14 -7.48 24.43
CA ARG A 274 -3.43 -6.42 23.74
C ARG A 274 -4.41 -5.43 23.14
N LEU A 275 -4.12 -4.16 23.30
CA LEU A 275 -4.81 -3.06 22.65
C LEU A 275 -3.81 -2.29 21.78
N HIS A 276 -4.16 -2.06 20.53
CA HIS A 276 -3.37 -1.25 19.61
C HIS A 276 -4.27 -0.18 18.97
N TRP A 277 -3.75 1.04 18.83
CA TRP A 277 -4.46 2.13 18.15
C TRP A 277 -3.49 2.93 17.29
N HIS A 278 -4.04 3.53 16.25
CA HIS A 278 -3.27 4.46 15.41
C HIS A 278 -4.12 5.60 14.87
N LEU A 279 -3.43 6.70 14.57
CA LEU A 279 -3.94 7.86 13.87
C LEU A 279 -2.89 8.34 12.90
N GLY A 280 -3.18 8.33 11.60
CA GLY A 280 -2.29 8.77 10.54
C GLY A 280 -2.94 9.86 9.69
N ILE A 281 -2.17 10.87 9.32
CA ILE A 281 -2.57 11.91 8.39
C ILE A 281 -1.49 12.09 7.32
N ALA A 282 -1.92 12.24 6.07
CA ALA A 282 -1.07 12.61 4.95
C ALA A 282 -1.74 13.71 4.14
N ASP A 283 -0.95 14.69 3.73
CA ASP A 283 -1.36 15.77 2.83
C ASP A 283 -0.31 15.89 1.73
N LYS A 284 -0.72 15.80 0.47
CA LYS A 284 0.20 15.75 -0.67
C LYS A 284 -0.40 16.42 -1.89
N GLY A 285 0.41 17.21 -2.58
CA GLY A 285 0.08 17.77 -3.88
C GLY A 285 1.19 17.56 -4.90
N TRP A 286 0.81 17.34 -6.15
CA TRP A 286 1.78 17.11 -7.24
C TRP A 286 1.24 17.57 -8.60
N GLY A 287 2.16 17.95 -9.47
CA GLY A 287 1.89 18.17 -10.88
C GLY A 287 1.82 16.84 -11.63
N SER A 288 0.79 16.65 -12.45
CA SER A 288 0.53 15.39 -13.15
C SER A 288 1.31 15.24 -14.46
N SER A 289 2.26 16.13 -14.76
CA SER A 289 3.03 16.12 -16.00
C SER A 289 2.12 16.02 -17.23
N THR A 290 2.42 15.12 -18.12
CA THR A 290 1.68 14.83 -19.35
C THR A 290 0.79 13.60 -19.24
N PHE A 291 0.52 13.12 -18.01
CA PHE A 291 -0.25 11.89 -17.82
C PHE A 291 -1.65 11.95 -18.48
N TYR A 292 -2.32 13.11 -18.35
CA TYR A 292 -3.64 13.33 -18.95
C TYR A 292 -3.58 13.94 -20.36
N ALA A 293 -2.39 14.20 -20.90
CA ALA A 293 -2.24 14.75 -22.24
C ALA A 293 -2.63 13.72 -23.32
N SER A 294 -3.01 14.24 -24.48
CA SER A 294 -3.32 13.45 -25.67
C SER A 294 -2.84 14.21 -26.92
N PRO A 295 -2.80 13.58 -28.11
CA PRO A 295 -2.48 14.28 -29.35
C PRO A 295 -3.35 15.51 -29.61
N LYS A 296 -4.62 15.48 -29.16
CA LYS A 296 -5.56 16.60 -29.30
C LYS A 296 -5.45 17.63 -28.18
N TRP A 297 -5.06 17.20 -26.96
CA TRP A 297 -4.95 18.03 -25.79
C TRP A 297 -3.56 17.84 -25.17
N GLN A 298 -2.62 18.65 -25.59
CA GLN A 298 -1.22 18.58 -25.16
C GLN A 298 -0.96 19.37 -23.87
N ALA A 299 -1.98 19.52 -23.03
CA ALA A 299 -1.85 20.22 -21.77
C ALA A 299 -1.07 19.37 -20.76
N ASP A 300 -0.23 20.01 -19.99
CA ASP A 300 0.65 19.43 -18.98
C ASP A 300 0.63 20.21 -17.66
N ASP A 301 -0.37 21.04 -17.45
CA ASP A 301 -0.53 21.91 -16.29
C ASP A 301 -1.59 21.42 -15.29
N GLN A 302 -1.93 20.14 -15.33
CA GLN A 302 -2.82 19.52 -14.34
C GLN A 302 -2.12 19.38 -12.99
N TYR A 303 -2.93 19.50 -11.93
CA TYR A 303 -2.46 19.36 -10.57
C TYR A 303 -3.43 18.52 -9.76
N GLU A 304 -2.90 17.69 -8.90
CA GLU A 304 -3.67 16.87 -7.98
C GLU A 304 -3.25 17.11 -6.53
N HIS A 305 -4.21 17.00 -5.63
CA HIS A 305 -3.99 17.15 -4.20
C HIS A 305 -4.83 16.14 -3.44
N THR A 306 -4.20 15.41 -2.53
CA THR A 306 -4.87 14.43 -1.66
C THR A 306 -4.62 14.76 -0.20
N THR A 307 -5.67 14.53 0.63
CA THR A 307 -5.55 14.51 2.09
C THR A 307 -6.16 13.23 2.61
N LYS A 308 -5.42 12.48 3.39
CA LYS A 308 -5.85 11.20 3.95
C LYS A 308 -5.74 11.19 5.46
N LEU A 309 -6.75 10.62 6.11
CA LEU A 309 -6.77 10.39 7.55
C LEU A 309 -7.17 8.93 7.79
N TYR A 310 -6.33 8.20 8.50
CA TYR A 310 -6.59 6.82 8.89
C TYR A 310 -6.56 6.68 10.40
N SER A 311 -7.59 6.09 10.97
CA SER A 311 -7.68 5.85 12.40
C SER A 311 -8.26 4.49 12.71
N ALA A 312 -7.71 3.80 13.70
CA ALA A 312 -8.24 2.52 14.15
C ALA A 312 -7.89 2.23 15.60
N ILE A 313 -8.71 1.37 16.18
CA ILE A 313 -8.47 0.70 17.46
C ILE A 313 -8.65 -0.79 17.22
N GLN A 314 -7.68 -1.59 17.64
CA GLN A 314 -7.70 -3.05 17.59
C GLN A 314 -7.50 -3.60 18.98
N ALA A 315 -8.24 -4.65 19.34
CA ALA A 315 -8.09 -5.37 20.59
C ALA A 315 -8.02 -6.87 20.31
N GLU A 316 -7.15 -7.59 21.03
CA GLU A 316 -7.03 -9.03 20.95
C GLU A 316 -6.78 -9.63 22.33
N THR A 317 -7.35 -10.83 22.60
CA THR A 317 -7.06 -11.59 23.82
C THR A 317 -5.81 -12.41 23.62
N GLU A 318 -4.92 -12.41 24.63
CA GLU A 318 -3.65 -13.16 24.60
C GLU A 318 -3.79 -14.55 25.22
N GLN A 319 -4.73 -14.74 26.12
CA GLN A 319 -4.93 -15.98 26.88
C GLN A 319 -6.33 -16.59 26.65
N GLY A 320 -6.43 -17.89 26.87
CA GLY A 320 -7.68 -18.63 26.82
C GLY A 320 -7.77 -19.60 25.64
N LEU A 321 -8.84 -20.41 25.63
CA LEU A 321 -9.13 -21.33 24.55
C LEU A 321 -9.59 -20.58 23.27
N PHE A 322 -10.29 -19.49 23.47
CA PHE A 322 -10.81 -18.62 22.40
C PHE A 322 -10.00 -17.35 22.35
N HIS A 323 -9.43 -17.08 21.18
CA HIS A 323 -8.66 -15.86 20.90
C HIS A 323 -9.55 -14.89 20.15
N LEU A 324 -10.16 -13.99 20.89
CA LEU A 324 -11.04 -12.97 20.35
C LEU A 324 -10.18 -11.78 19.88
N SER A 325 -10.44 -11.32 18.67
CA SER A 325 -9.88 -10.05 18.16
C SER A 325 -10.96 -9.24 17.48
N GLY A 326 -10.85 -7.93 17.59
CA GLY A 326 -11.79 -7.00 16.97
C GLY A 326 -11.12 -5.69 16.64
N ASN A 327 -11.68 -5.00 15.64
CA ASN A 327 -11.23 -3.64 15.33
C ASN A 327 -12.41 -2.75 14.94
N ILE A 328 -12.21 -1.46 15.16
CA ILE A 328 -13.06 -0.39 14.67
C ILE A 328 -12.15 0.60 13.98
N TYR A 329 -12.53 1.05 12.80
CA TYR A 329 -11.73 2.01 12.04
C TYR A 329 -12.57 3.03 11.29
N TRP A 330 -11.97 4.18 11.05
CA TRP A 330 -12.47 5.23 10.18
C TRP A 330 -11.34 5.77 9.34
N ASN A 331 -11.53 5.72 8.04
CA ASN A 331 -10.61 6.24 7.05
C ASN A 331 -11.31 7.30 6.22
N GLN A 332 -10.68 8.46 6.03
CA GLN A 332 -11.19 9.51 5.17
C GLN A 332 -10.15 9.82 4.09
N ASN A 333 -10.60 9.82 2.83
CA ASN A 333 -9.81 10.27 1.70
C ASN A 333 -10.50 11.50 1.09
N ARG A 334 -9.69 12.51 0.76
CA ARG A 334 -10.13 13.69 0.01
C ARG A 334 -9.19 13.88 -1.15
N ASP A 335 -9.73 14.17 -2.31
CA ASP A 335 -8.94 14.55 -3.47
C ASP A 335 -9.51 15.78 -4.15
N ARG A 336 -8.61 16.52 -4.78
CA ARG A 336 -8.88 17.65 -5.64
C ARG A 336 -8.08 17.50 -6.92
N TYR A 337 -8.78 17.52 -8.05
CA TYR A 337 -8.19 17.56 -9.37
C TYR A 337 -8.38 18.94 -9.99
N GLU A 338 -7.32 19.52 -10.52
CA GLU A 338 -7.27 20.80 -11.23
C GLU A 338 -6.88 20.53 -12.68
N GLY A 339 -7.79 20.71 -13.62
CA GLY A 339 -7.52 20.56 -15.04
C GLY A 339 -6.56 21.64 -15.58
N TYR A 340 -6.57 22.81 -14.96
CA TYR A 340 -5.60 23.89 -15.13
C TYR A 340 -5.18 24.36 -13.74
N ARG A 341 -3.92 24.13 -13.40
CA ARG A 341 -3.36 24.41 -12.08
C ARG A 341 -3.53 25.90 -11.71
N GLY A 342 -4.21 26.14 -10.57
CA GLY A 342 -4.44 27.48 -10.06
C GLY A 342 -5.42 28.35 -10.86
N GLN A 343 -6.16 27.78 -11.85
CA GLN A 343 -7.03 28.50 -12.77
C GLN A 343 -8.46 27.90 -12.81
N PRO A 344 -9.22 27.98 -11.68
CA PRO A 344 -10.57 27.38 -11.60
C PRO A 344 -11.59 28.04 -12.53
N GLU A 345 -11.31 29.25 -13.05
CA GLU A 345 -12.12 29.94 -14.03
C GLU A 345 -12.07 29.30 -15.40
N LYS A 346 -10.96 28.64 -15.80
CA LYS A 346 -10.86 27.90 -17.04
C LYS A 346 -11.56 26.55 -16.98
N MET A 347 -11.37 25.84 -15.87
CA MET A 347 -12.01 24.57 -15.60
C MET A 347 -12.23 24.42 -14.10
N LYS A 348 -13.50 24.21 -13.71
CA LYS A 348 -13.85 24.01 -12.30
C LYS A 348 -13.14 22.77 -11.75
N TYR A 349 -12.55 22.90 -10.57
CA TYR A 349 -11.90 21.77 -9.90
C TYR A 349 -12.88 20.69 -9.50
N ASN A 350 -12.47 19.45 -9.59
CA ASN A 350 -13.23 18.31 -9.05
C ASN A 350 -12.80 18.08 -7.61
N TYR A 351 -13.78 17.85 -6.75
CA TYR A 351 -13.56 17.52 -5.33
C TYR A 351 -14.33 16.27 -4.97
N ASN A 352 -13.66 15.34 -4.30
CA ASN A 352 -14.28 14.16 -3.75
C ASN A 352 -13.89 13.99 -2.28
N ARG A 353 -14.76 13.39 -1.50
CA ARG A 353 -14.47 12.93 -0.15
C ARG A 353 -15.12 11.57 0.08
N THR A 354 -14.32 10.61 0.45
CA THR A 354 -14.76 9.27 0.81
C THR A 354 -14.52 9.06 2.30
N ASP A 355 -15.54 8.67 3.03
CA ASP A 355 -15.49 8.22 4.41
C ASP A 355 -15.76 6.72 4.46
N VAL A 356 -14.86 5.94 5.05
CA VAL A 356 -14.99 4.48 5.20
C VAL A 356 -15.01 4.14 6.68
N TYR A 357 -16.09 3.52 7.14
CA TYR A 357 -16.27 3.06 8.50
C TYR A 357 -16.28 1.54 8.52
N GLY A 358 -15.54 0.94 9.42
CA GLY A 358 -15.52 -0.51 9.53
C GLY A 358 -15.50 -0.99 10.96
N VAL A 359 -16.13 -2.15 11.15
CA VAL A 359 -16.11 -2.91 12.40
C VAL A 359 -15.91 -4.36 12.03
N SER A 360 -14.93 -5.01 12.63
CA SER A 360 -14.74 -6.47 12.50
C SER A 360 -14.61 -7.16 13.85
N LEU A 361 -15.10 -8.37 13.90
CA LEU A 361 -14.96 -9.27 15.04
C LEU A 361 -14.51 -10.62 14.52
N SER A 362 -13.45 -11.12 15.09
CA SER A 362 -12.78 -12.37 14.72
C SER A 362 -12.56 -13.22 15.96
N ASN A 363 -12.61 -14.52 15.79
CA ASN A 363 -12.25 -15.46 16.83
C ASN A 363 -11.50 -16.64 16.21
N TYR A 364 -10.50 -17.17 16.89
CA TYR A 364 -9.95 -18.48 16.57
C TYR A 364 -9.75 -19.30 17.85
N PHE A 365 -9.71 -20.60 17.69
CA PHE A 365 -9.44 -21.55 18.76
C PHE A 365 -8.68 -22.76 18.24
N ASP A 366 -7.85 -23.32 19.10
CA ASP A 366 -7.10 -24.55 18.84
C ASP A 366 -7.81 -25.75 19.46
N TRP A 367 -7.84 -26.84 18.72
CA TRP A 367 -8.41 -28.10 19.16
C TRP A 367 -7.70 -29.31 18.50
N ALA A 368 -8.10 -30.53 18.81
CA ALA A 368 -7.38 -31.72 18.39
C ALA A 368 -7.21 -31.86 16.86
N ALA A 369 -8.12 -31.28 16.07
CA ALA A 369 -8.03 -31.30 14.61
C ALA A 369 -7.30 -30.11 14.01
N GLY A 370 -6.81 -29.14 14.81
CA GLY A 370 -6.09 -27.97 14.34
C GLY A 370 -6.69 -26.65 14.84
N ARG A 371 -6.64 -25.61 14.02
CA ARG A 371 -7.07 -24.25 14.35
C ARG A 371 -8.25 -23.83 13.50
N THR A 372 -9.36 -23.43 14.14
CA THR A 372 -10.56 -22.93 13.48
C THR A 372 -10.71 -21.44 13.75
N ALA A 373 -10.93 -20.63 12.69
CA ALA A 373 -11.20 -19.22 12.77
C ALA A 373 -12.54 -18.88 12.14
N PHE A 374 -13.28 -17.96 12.74
CA PHE A 374 -14.53 -17.41 12.18
C PHE A 374 -14.70 -15.96 12.59
N GLY A 375 -15.51 -15.23 11.85
CA GLY A 375 -15.76 -13.83 12.17
C GLY A 375 -16.66 -13.16 11.15
N ALA A 376 -16.89 -11.88 11.39
CA ALA A 376 -17.71 -11.03 10.55
C ALA A 376 -17.13 -9.62 10.47
N GLU A 377 -17.41 -8.94 9.37
CA GLU A 377 -17.02 -7.55 9.11
C GLU A 377 -18.19 -6.80 8.49
N LEU A 378 -18.37 -5.56 8.95
CA LEU A 378 -19.20 -4.54 8.34
C LEU A 378 -18.29 -3.40 7.88
N ARG A 379 -18.39 -3.04 6.60
CA ARG A 379 -17.65 -1.93 6.00
C ARG A 379 -18.62 -1.04 5.24
N ASN A 380 -18.89 0.16 5.75
CA ASN A 380 -19.67 1.17 5.06
C ASN A 380 -18.73 2.12 4.30
N GLU A 381 -19.09 2.44 3.08
CA GLU A 381 -18.36 3.28 2.14
C GLU A 381 -19.29 4.42 1.71
N ASP A 382 -18.93 5.65 2.10
CA ASP A 382 -19.72 6.85 1.87
C ASP A 382 -18.91 7.87 1.05
N LEU A 383 -19.40 8.21 -0.14
CA LEU A 383 -18.80 9.20 -1.03
C LEU A 383 -19.68 10.43 -1.12
N VAL A 384 -19.10 11.60 -0.96
CA VAL A 384 -19.68 12.88 -1.40
C VAL A 384 -18.75 13.54 -2.42
N SER A 385 -19.31 14.04 -3.51
CA SER A 385 -18.55 14.42 -4.69
C SER A 385 -19.17 15.62 -5.43
N GLY A 386 -18.32 16.32 -6.19
CA GLY A 386 -18.76 17.31 -7.16
C GLY A 386 -19.13 16.72 -8.53
N ASN A 387 -18.75 15.48 -8.83
CA ASN A 387 -18.87 14.87 -10.16
C ASN A 387 -19.16 13.37 -10.19
N LEU A 388 -19.19 12.69 -9.05
CA LEU A 388 -19.45 11.24 -8.94
C LEU A 388 -20.66 10.96 -8.06
N GLY A 389 -21.54 10.07 -8.47
CA GLY A 389 -22.67 9.61 -7.69
C GLY A 389 -24.02 10.10 -8.18
N GLU A 390 -25.03 9.92 -7.31
CA GLU A 390 -26.40 10.36 -7.49
C GLU A 390 -26.63 11.68 -6.76
N PRO A 391 -27.62 12.52 -7.16
CA PRO A 391 -27.93 13.78 -6.51
C PRO A 391 -28.21 13.61 -5.01
N LEU A 392 -27.54 14.37 -4.17
CA LEU A 392 -27.78 14.42 -2.74
C LEU A 392 -29.06 15.17 -2.42
N SER A 393 -29.84 14.70 -1.45
CA SER A 393 -31.01 15.42 -0.92
C SER A 393 -30.60 16.72 -0.20
N GLN A 394 -29.42 16.75 0.40
CA GLN A 394 -28.82 17.92 1.03
C GLN A 394 -27.35 18.01 0.59
N THR A 395 -26.99 19.14 0.05
CA THR A 395 -25.59 19.41 -0.35
C THR A 395 -24.70 19.65 0.87
N HIS A 396 -23.41 19.38 0.73
CA HIS A 396 -22.42 19.59 1.78
C HIS A 396 -21.36 20.59 1.33
N HIS A 397 -21.20 21.69 2.09
CA HIS A 397 -20.22 22.73 1.76
C HIS A 397 -18.78 22.20 1.80
N ILE A 398 -18.01 22.53 0.75
CA ILE A 398 -16.59 22.21 0.67
C ILE A 398 -15.80 23.30 1.38
N ARG A 399 -15.29 22.97 2.57
CA ARG A 399 -14.58 23.92 3.43
C ARG A 399 -13.43 24.62 2.70
N GLY A 400 -13.42 25.95 2.80
CA GLY A 400 -12.38 26.78 2.17
C GLY A 400 -12.63 27.10 0.69
N THR A 401 -13.81 26.79 0.17
CA THR A 401 -14.21 27.10 -1.20
C THR A 401 -15.62 27.74 -1.19
N ASP A 402 -16.07 28.20 -2.34
CA ASP A 402 -17.45 28.64 -2.61
C ASP A 402 -18.33 27.53 -3.19
N ARG A 403 -17.96 26.27 -3.03
CA ARG A 403 -18.57 25.11 -3.69
C ARG A 403 -19.12 24.09 -2.69
N ASP A 404 -20.04 23.27 -3.17
CA ASP A 404 -20.66 22.18 -2.43
C ASP A 404 -20.43 20.83 -3.13
N TYR A 405 -20.36 19.76 -2.34
CA TYR A 405 -20.62 18.43 -2.82
C TYR A 405 -22.10 18.29 -3.10
N THR A 406 -22.47 17.96 -4.32
CA THR A 406 -23.85 17.87 -4.79
C THR A 406 -24.30 16.45 -5.10
N LEU A 407 -23.36 15.54 -5.21
CA LEU A 407 -23.55 14.12 -5.55
C LEU A 407 -22.98 13.24 -4.45
N GLY A 408 -23.47 12.01 -4.36
CA GLY A 408 -22.94 11.03 -3.40
C GLY A 408 -23.38 9.61 -3.68
N VAL A 409 -22.74 8.67 -3.02
CA VAL A 409 -23.04 7.23 -3.05
C VAL A 409 -22.72 6.64 -1.69
N ASN A 410 -23.60 5.80 -1.19
CA ASN A 410 -23.36 5.03 0.02
C ASN A 410 -23.63 3.55 -0.24
N ARG A 411 -22.72 2.68 0.23
CA ARG A 411 -22.91 1.22 0.20
C ARG A 411 -22.27 0.56 1.41
N THR A 412 -22.81 -0.58 1.79
CA THR A 412 -22.28 -1.39 2.90
C THR A 412 -21.93 -2.79 2.40
N ASN A 413 -20.70 -3.19 2.66
CA ASN A 413 -20.24 -4.57 2.52
C ASN A 413 -20.43 -5.29 3.85
N ILE A 414 -21.07 -6.45 3.81
CA ILE A 414 -21.30 -7.34 4.95
C ILE A 414 -20.62 -8.65 4.60
N SER A 415 -19.68 -9.08 5.41
CA SER A 415 -19.00 -10.36 5.20
C SER A 415 -18.94 -11.18 6.47
N GLY A 416 -19.06 -12.50 6.31
CA GLY A 416 -18.80 -13.49 7.36
C GLY A 416 -17.88 -14.57 6.82
N TYR A 417 -16.99 -15.10 7.63
CA TYR A 417 -16.05 -16.11 7.19
C TYR A 417 -15.92 -17.27 8.19
N LEU A 418 -15.52 -18.40 7.65
CA LEU A 418 -15.12 -19.60 8.39
C LEU A 418 -13.86 -20.17 7.73
N GLU A 419 -12.84 -20.46 8.52
CA GLU A 419 -11.59 -21.08 8.07
C GLU A 419 -11.16 -22.15 9.05
N HIS A 420 -10.70 -23.29 8.56
CA HIS A 420 -10.08 -24.32 9.36
C HIS A 420 -8.69 -24.66 8.85
N ASN A 421 -7.71 -24.65 9.73
CA ASN A 421 -6.31 -24.99 9.48
C ASN A 421 -5.97 -26.30 10.18
N LEU A 422 -5.91 -27.38 9.42
CA LEU A 422 -5.45 -28.69 9.88
C LEU A 422 -3.93 -28.70 9.86
N LEU A 423 -3.31 -28.72 11.06
CA LEU A 423 -1.86 -28.64 11.26
C LEU A 423 -1.32 -30.04 11.58
N LEU A 424 -0.80 -30.73 10.59
CA LEU A 424 -0.17 -32.05 10.72
C LEU A 424 1.35 -31.94 10.62
N HIS A 425 2.08 -32.96 11.06
CA HIS A 425 3.54 -32.93 11.08
C HIS A 425 4.18 -32.56 9.73
N HIS A 426 3.69 -33.14 8.63
CA HIS A 426 4.19 -32.86 7.28
C HIS A 426 3.24 -32.05 6.42
N PHE A 427 1.98 -31.86 6.83
CA PHE A 427 0.97 -31.18 6.03
C PHE A 427 0.34 -30.04 6.80
N THR A 428 0.05 -28.97 6.09
CA THR A 428 -0.94 -27.96 6.52
C THR A 428 -2.02 -27.89 5.45
N ILE A 429 -3.26 -28.01 5.86
CA ILE A 429 -4.42 -27.85 4.98
C ILE A 429 -5.27 -26.73 5.55
N SER A 430 -5.38 -25.64 4.82
CA SER A 430 -6.20 -24.48 5.18
C SER A 430 -7.40 -24.43 4.24
N ALA A 431 -8.59 -24.67 4.74
CA ALA A 431 -9.82 -24.63 3.95
C ALA A 431 -10.82 -23.67 4.59
N GLY A 432 -11.55 -22.94 3.78
CA GLY A 432 -12.53 -21.99 4.30
C GLY A 432 -13.34 -21.32 3.22
N LEU A 433 -14.23 -20.46 3.65
CA LEU A 433 -15.09 -19.68 2.78
C LEU A 433 -15.34 -18.29 3.39
N VAL A 434 -15.65 -17.33 2.53
CA VAL A 434 -16.26 -16.07 2.91
C VAL A 434 -17.61 -15.93 2.24
N ALA A 435 -18.60 -15.50 3.01
CA ALA A 435 -19.92 -15.10 2.54
C ALA A 435 -19.97 -13.57 2.45
N VAL A 436 -20.33 -13.02 1.31
CA VAL A 436 -20.33 -11.58 1.06
C VAL A 436 -21.68 -11.12 0.55
N LYS A 437 -22.16 -9.99 1.07
CA LYS A 437 -23.32 -9.26 0.59
C LYS A 437 -22.98 -7.77 0.49
N ASN A 438 -23.45 -7.12 -0.56
CA ASN A 438 -23.35 -5.68 -0.73
C ASN A 438 -24.74 -5.05 -0.88
N THR A 439 -24.97 -3.92 -0.22
CA THR A 439 -26.30 -3.27 -0.26
C THR A 439 -26.56 -2.54 -1.57
N TRP A 440 -25.52 -2.12 -2.29
CA TRP A 440 -25.65 -1.34 -3.51
C TRP A 440 -26.37 -2.07 -4.64
N SER A 441 -25.94 -3.29 -4.95
CA SER A 441 -26.42 -4.03 -6.12
C SER A 441 -27.60 -4.95 -5.83
N ASN A 442 -28.21 -4.89 -4.65
CA ASN A 442 -29.11 -5.93 -4.13
C ASN A 442 -28.51 -7.36 -4.29
N MET A 443 -27.20 -7.42 -4.24
CA MET A 443 -26.45 -8.67 -4.39
C MET A 443 -26.89 -9.66 -3.33
N ASN A 444 -27.27 -10.86 -3.76
CA ASN A 444 -27.52 -11.95 -2.83
C ASN A 444 -26.25 -12.33 -2.08
N MET A 445 -26.41 -12.95 -0.91
CA MET A 445 -25.27 -13.51 -0.20
C MET A 445 -24.55 -14.53 -1.11
N THR A 446 -23.31 -14.25 -1.46
CA THR A 446 -22.48 -15.09 -2.35
C THR A 446 -21.31 -15.68 -1.56
N LEU A 447 -20.97 -16.94 -1.86
CA LEU A 447 -19.93 -17.70 -1.16
C LEU A 447 -18.69 -17.80 -2.05
N TYR A 448 -17.53 -17.51 -1.46
CA TYR A 448 -16.23 -17.64 -2.10
C TYR A 448 -15.35 -18.60 -1.31
N PRO A 449 -15.30 -19.89 -1.72
CA PRO A 449 -14.49 -20.91 -1.08
C PRO A 449 -13.03 -20.84 -1.50
N GLY A 450 -12.18 -21.44 -0.66
CA GLY A 450 -10.78 -21.65 -0.99
C GLY A 450 -10.15 -22.75 -0.16
N ILE A 451 -9.13 -23.36 -0.72
CA ILE A 451 -8.32 -24.40 -0.07
C ILE A 451 -6.86 -24.22 -0.44
N ASP A 452 -6.01 -24.29 0.55
CA ASP A 452 -4.55 -24.27 0.39
C ASP A 452 -3.98 -25.52 1.09
N ILE A 453 -3.04 -26.18 0.45
CA ILE A 453 -2.37 -27.37 0.95
C ILE A 453 -0.87 -27.15 0.87
N SER A 454 -0.15 -27.40 1.95
CA SER A 454 1.30 -27.48 1.91
C SER A 454 1.78 -28.84 2.45
N TYR A 455 2.80 -29.37 1.80
CA TYR A 455 3.50 -30.60 2.17
C TYR A 455 4.97 -30.30 2.43
N ARG A 456 5.46 -30.72 3.59
CA ARG A 456 6.86 -30.56 4.03
C ARG A 456 7.53 -31.92 4.16
N PRO A 457 8.07 -32.49 3.07
CA PRO A 457 8.76 -33.77 3.13
C PRO A 457 10.04 -33.71 4.00
N HIS A 458 10.64 -32.55 4.11
CA HIS A 458 11.82 -32.25 4.90
C HIS A 458 11.71 -30.82 5.48
N PRO A 459 12.29 -30.48 6.65
CA PRO A 459 12.24 -29.13 7.22
C PRO A 459 12.65 -28.02 6.24
N ALA A 460 13.60 -28.29 5.33
CA ALA A 460 14.05 -27.35 4.32
C ALA A 460 13.13 -27.24 3.08
N TRP A 461 12.24 -28.20 2.85
CA TRP A 461 11.39 -28.24 1.65
C TRP A 461 9.93 -28.08 1.98
N LYS A 462 9.26 -27.17 1.27
CA LYS A 462 7.81 -26.99 1.27
C LYS A 462 7.30 -27.01 -0.17
N ILE A 463 6.33 -27.84 -0.44
CA ILE A 463 5.55 -27.87 -1.69
C ILE A 463 4.16 -27.39 -1.33
N HIS A 464 3.55 -26.52 -2.13
CA HIS A 464 2.21 -26.04 -1.88
C HIS A 464 1.36 -26.06 -3.14
N ALA A 465 0.05 -26.20 -2.95
CA ALA A 465 -0.95 -26.06 -3.98
C ALA A 465 -2.15 -25.32 -3.39
N SER A 466 -2.79 -24.47 -4.18
CA SER A 466 -3.96 -23.72 -3.74
C SER A 466 -5.01 -23.61 -4.83
N TYR A 467 -6.29 -23.57 -4.39
CA TYR A 467 -7.41 -23.12 -5.19
C TYR A 467 -8.19 -22.08 -4.38
N ASN A 468 -8.29 -20.88 -4.90
CA ASN A 468 -8.99 -19.79 -4.22
C ASN A 468 -9.89 -19.02 -5.18
N THR A 469 -11.02 -18.54 -4.63
CA THR A 469 -11.95 -17.67 -5.32
C THR A 469 -12.03 -16.33 -4.60
N SER A 470 -12.28 -15.26 -5.33
CA SER A 470 -12.39 -13.92 -4.80
C SER A 470 -13.28 -13.03 -5.67
N LEU A 471 -13.69 -11.90 -5.12
CA LEU A 471 -14.44 -10.88 -5.84
C LEU A 471 -13.89 -9.49 -5.56
N ARG A 472 -14.25 -8.55 -6.46
CA ARG A 472 -14.07 -7.11 -6.25
C ARG A 472 -15.36 -6.37 -6.61
N MET A 473 -15.78 -5.46 -5.73
CA MET A 473 -16.86 -4.52 -6.05
C MET A 473 -16.36 -3.43 -7.00
N PRO A 474 -17.19 -2.94 -7.95
CA PRO A 474 -16.84 -1.80 -8.79
C PRO A 474 -16.45 -0.59 -7.96
N SER A 475 -15.48 0.20 -8.39
CA SER A 475 -15.16 1.50 -7.78
C SER A 475 -16.24 2.54 -8.13
N PHE A 476 -16.35 3.59 -7.32
CA PHE A 476 -17.31 4.64 -7.61
C PHE A 476 -16.98 5.41 -8.90
N THR A 477 -15.70 5.51 -9.25
CA THR A 477 -15.27 6.06 -10.53
C THR A 477 -15.75 5.22 -11.71
N GLU A 478 -15.61 3.90 -11.65
CA GLU A 478 -16.11 2.99 -12.70
C GLU A 478 -17.63 3.07 -12.86
N MET A 479 -18.36 3.37 -11.78
CA MET A 479 -19.82 3.40 -11.79
C MET A 479 -20.39 4.77 -12.20
N TYR A 480 -19.69 5.87 -11.91
CA TYR A 480 -20.29 7.21 -12.01
C TYR A 480 -19.51 8.25 -12.80
N TYR A 481 -18.30 7.95 -13.25
CA TYR A 481 -17.48 8.94 -13.94
C TYR A 481 -18.12 9.41 -15.25
N LYS A 482 -18.43 10.71 -15.33
CA LYS A 482 -19.01 11.35 -16.49
C LYS A 482 -18.20 12.57 -16.87
N LEU A 483 -17.37 12.42 -17.87
CA LEU A 483 -16.62 13.49 -18.52
C LEU A 483 -16.89 13.39 -20.03
N GLN A 484 -16.66 14.48 -20.77
CA GLN A 484 -16.78 14.42 -22.24
C GLN A 484 -15.91 13.28 -22.80
N GLY A 485 -16.54 12.36 -23.52
CA GLY A 485 -15.87 11.15 -24.05
C GLY A 485 -15.86 9.95 -23.10
N TYR A 486 -16.46 10.03 -21.90
CA TYR A 486 -16.60 8.94 -20.94
C TYR A 486 -18.04 8.71 -20.51
N SER A 487 -18.44 7.47 -20.39
CA SER A 487 -19.77 7.06 -19.93
C SER A 487 -19.65 5.85 -19.00
N ALA A 488 -19.67 6.12 -17.70
CA ALA A 488 -19.67 5.09 -16.66
C ALA A 488 -21.01 4.35 -16.59
N ASN A 489 -20.99 3.14 -16.00
CA ASN A 489 -22.15 2.29 -15.87
C ASN A 489 -22.45 2.00 -14.38
N PRO A 490 -23.53 2.55 -13.79
CA PRO A 490 -23.91 2.31 -12.41
C PRO A 490 -24.41 0.88 -12.12
N HIS A 491 -24.63 0.07 -13.16
CA HIS A 491 -25.15 -1.30 -13.06
C HIS A 491 -24.06 -2.38 -13.25
N LEU A 492 -22.80 -2.02 -13.04
CA LEU A 492 -21.69 -2.98 -13.09
C LEU A 492 -21.88 -4.10 -12.04
N LYS A 493 -21.53 -5.31 -12.44
CA LYS A 493 -21.47 -6.45 -11.54
C LYS A 493 -20.10 -6.52 -10.85
N PRO A 494 -19.99 -7.18 -9.70
CA PRO A 494 -18.69 -7.51 -9.15
C PRO A 494 -17.85 -8.33 -10.11
N GLU A 495 -16.54 -8.08 -10.13
CA GLU A 495 -15.58 -8.98 -10.79
C GLU A 495 -15.37 -10.22 -9.96
N GLU A 496 -15.14 -11.35 -10.60
CA GLU A 496 -14.84 -12.63 -9.95
C GLU A 496 -13.54 -13.23 -10.49
N MET A 497 -12.77 -13.86 -9.62
CA MET A 497 -11.52 -14.55 -9.94
C MET A 497 -11.50 -15.95 -9.33
N ARG A 498 -11.01 -16.91 -10.12
CA ARG A 498 -10.64 -18.25 -9.67
C ARG A 498 -9.17 -18.47 -9.98
N ALA A 499 -8.41 -18.93 -9.01
CA ALA A 499 -6.99 -19.16 -9.18
C ALA A 499 -6.59 -20.57 -8.73
N LEU A 500 -5.70 -21.15 -9.51
CA LEU A 500 -4.97 -22.39 -9.18
C LEU A 500 -3.49 -22.05 -9.11
N GLU A 501 -2.81 -22.53 -8.07
CA GLU A 501 -1.38 -22.30 -7.88
C GLU A 501 -0.72 -23.59 -7.42
N ILE A 502 0.51 -23.82 -7.86
CA ILE A 502 1.39 -24.85 -7.35
C ILE A 502 2.80 -24.29 -7.25
N GLY A 503 3.47 -24.54 -6.15
CA GLY A 503 4.82 -24.03 -5.97
C GLY A 503 5.63 -24.82 -4.98
N THR A 504 6.89 -24.45 -4.90
CA THR A 504 7.86 -25.08 -4.00
C THR A 504 8.77 -24.00 -3.40
N THR A 505 9.22 -24.25 -2.19
CA THR A 505 10.20 -23.42 -1.48
C THR A 505 11.24 -24.33 -0.85
N TYR A 506 12.51 -23.98 -1.02
CA TYR A 506 13.63 -24.59 -0.32
C TYR A 506 14.31 -23.53 0.54
N LEU A 507 14.52 -23.84 1.82
CA LEU A 507 15.11 -22.92 2.80
C LEU A 507 16.31 -23.60 3.47
N SER A 508 17.48 -22.97 3.36
CA SER A 508 18.64 -23.31 4.16
C SER A 508 19.35 -22.03 4.61
N PRO A 509 20.24 -22.07 5.59
CA PRO A 509 20.97 -20.89 6.05
C PRO A 509 21.78 -20.17 4.96
N LEU A 510 22.29 -20.94 3.99
CA LEU A 510 23.11 -20.41 2.91
C LEU A 510 22.32 -20.06 1.65
N PHE A 511 21.28 -20.86 1.35
CA PHE A 511 20.58 -20.78 0.07
C PHE A 511 19.06 -20.93 0.25
N THR A 512 18.32 -20.02 -0.34
CA THR A 512 16.87 -20.14 -0.46
C THR A 512 16.46 -20.15 -1.92
N PHE A 513 15.42 -20.91 -2.22
CA PHE A 513 14.84 -20.97 -3.55
C PHE A 513 13.31 -21.04 -3.43
N HIS A 514 12.62 -20.37 -4.32
CA HIS A 514 11.17 -20.52 -4.46
C HIS A 514 10.75 -20.52 -5.92
N SER A 515 9.66 -21.19 -6.22
CA SER A 515 9.03 -21.11 -7.54
C SER A 515 7.53 -21.38 -7.41
N THR A 516 6.73 -20.65 -8.15
CA THR A 516 5.27 -20.78 -8.20
C THR A 516 4.80 -20.69 -9.65
N LEU A 517 4.03 -21.67 -10.08
CA LEU A 517 3.24 -21.66 -11.32
C LEU A 517 1.79 -21.38 -10.94
N TRP A 518 1.13 -20.46 -11.64
CA TRP A 518 -0.23 -20.09 -11.35
C TRP A 518 -1.08 -19.91 -12.60
N HIS A 519 -2.39 -20.12 -12.45
CA HIS A 519 -3.40 -19.85 -13.48
C HIS A 519 -4.57 -19.08 -12.85
N HIS A 520 -4.91 -17.96 -13.44
CA HIS A 520 -6.04 -17.12 -13.05
C HIS A 520 -7.10 -17.13 -14.15
N HIS A 521 -8.36 -17.28 -13.73
CA HIS A 521 -9.53 -17.16 -14.59
C HIS A 521 -10.47 -16.10 -14.02
N GLY A 522 -10.50 -14.93 -14.65
CA GLY A 522 -11.36 -13.81 -14.31
C GLY A 522 -12.62 -13.79 -15.16
N THR A 523 -13.75 -13.51 -14.53
CA THR A 523 -15.06 -13.33 -15.17
C THR A 523 -15.69 -12.02 -14.74
N ASP A 524 -16.54 -11.43 -15.58
CA ASP A 524 -17.17 -10.13 -15.36
C ASP A 524 -16.14 -9.02 -15.06
N MET A 525 -14.92 -9.12 -15.62
CA MET A 525 -13.86 -8.14 -15.42
C MET A 525 -14.28 -6.78 -15.97
N ILE A 526 -14.07 -5.75 -15.15
CA ILE A 526 -14.44 -4.38 -15.50
C ILE A 526 -13.32 -3.72 -16.29
N ASP A 527 -13.68 -3.09 -17.39
CA ASP A 527 -12.76 -2.34 -18.23
C ASP A 527 -13.45 -1.12 -18.83
N TRP A 528 -12.67 -0.11 -19.14
CA TRP A 528 -13.08 0.97 -19.99
C TRP A 528 -12.79 0.59 -21.45
N ILE A 529 -13.84 0.42 -22.22
CA ILE A 529 -13.72 0.07 -23.64
C ILE A 529 -14.26 1.18 -24.53
N MET A 530 -13.70 1.28 -25.72
CA MET A 530 -14.19 2.16 -26.77
C MET A 530 -14.44 1.36 -28.04
N ASP A 531 -15.67 1.46 -28.55
CA ASP A 531 -16.05 0.86 -29.82
C ASP A 531 -15.70 1.83 -30.96
N THR A 532 -14.58 1.56 -31.63
CA THR A 532 -14.06 2.40 -32.75
C THR A 532 -14.92 2.36 -33.98
N SER A 533 -15.85 1.39 -34.13
CA SER A 533 -16.80 1.35 -35.25
C SER A 533 -17.78 2.52 -35.25
N LYS A 534 -17.98 3.17 -34.08
CA LYS A 534 -18.85 4.35 -33.92
C LYS A 534 -18.19 5.67 -34.39
N GLY A 535 -16.94 5.63 -34.85
CA GLY A 535 -16.24 6.78 -35.40
C GLY A 535 -16.17 7.96 -34.42
N GLN A 536 -16.68 9.13 -34.76
CA GLN A 536 -16.66 10.33 -33.91
C GLN A 536 -17.56 10.26 -32.66
N ASP A 537 -18.55 9.35 -32.68
CA ASP A 537 -19.45 9.12 -31.52
C ASP A 537 -18.89 8.08 -30.53
N ALA A 538 -17.69 7.56 -30.78
CA ALA A 538 -17.03 6.62 -29.90
C ALA A 538 -16.69 7.29 -28.56
N VAL A 539 -17.15 6.68 -27.47
CA VAL A 539 -16.85 7.09 -26.10
C VAL A 539 -16.33 5.91 -25.30
N TRP A 540 -15.52 6.18 -24.30
CA TRP A 540 -15.10 5.19 -23.33
C TRP A 540 -16.29 4.79 -22.46
N GLN A 541 -16.58 3.50 -22.35
CA GLN A 541 -17.66 2.95 -21.54
C GLN A 541 -17.10 1.95 -20.54
N SER A 542 -17.49 2.07 -19.27
CA SER A 542 -17.17 1.05 -18.27
C SER A 542 -18.14 -0.12 -18.38
N VAL A 543 -17.62 -1.31 -18.55
CA VAL A 543 -18.42 -2.53 -18.81
C VAL A 543 -17.81 -3.76 -18.15
N ASN A 544 -18.66 -4.73 -17.78
CA ASN A 544 -18.24 -6.10 -17.43
C ASN A 544 -18.12 -6.91 -18.74
N HIS A 545 -17.09 -6.72 -19.49
CA HIS A 545 -16.99 -7.30 -20.83
C HIS A 545 -15.96 -8.43 -20.92
N THR A 546 -14.96 -8.43 -20.05
CA THR A 546 -13.73 -9.19 -20.29
C THR A 546 -13.70 -10.48 -19.48
N LYS A 547 -13.40 -11.59 -20.16
CA LYS A 547 -12.89 -12.81 -19.54
C LYS A 547 -11.39 -12.82 -19.72
N ILE A 548 -10.67 -12.96 -18.65
CA ILE A 548 -9.20 -12.98 -18.65
C ILE A 548 -8.73 -14.37 -18.22
N ASN A 549 -7.93 -15.02 -19.05
CA ASN A 549 -7.15 -16.17 -18.64
C ASN A 549 -5.69 -15.75 -18.58
N SER A 550 -5.08 -15.91 -17.44
CA SER A 550 -3.67 -15.60 -17.25
C SER A 550 -2.94 -16.81 -16.70
N ILE A 551 -1.75 -17.08 -17.21
CA ILE A 551 -0.81 -18.05 -16.65
C ILE A 551 0.49 -17.34 -16.38
N GLY A 552 1.14 -17.67 -15.27
CA GLY A 552 2.43 -17.08 -14.93
C GLY A 552 3.31 -18.02 -14.13
N LEU A 553 4.59 -17.70 -14.19
CA LEU A 553 5.66 -18.34 -13.44
C LEU A 553 6.40 -17.26 -12.65
N GLU A 554 6.61 -17.52 -11.39
CA GLU A 554 7.50 -16.75 -10.52
C GLU A 554 8.55 -17.69 -9.97
N ALA A 555 9.82 -17.26 -9.98
CA ALA A 555 10.91 -18.05 -9.42
C ALA A 555 11.99 -17.12 -8.88
N GLY A 556 12.55 -17.46 -7.73
CA GLY A 556 13.62 -16.68 -7.13
C GLY A 556 14.59 -17.54 -6.35
N ALA A 557 15.82 -17.04 -6.23
CA ALA A 557 16.88 -17.64 -5.46
C ALA A 557 17.67 -16.58 -4.71
N GLN A 558 18.07 -16.89 -3.49
CA GLN A 558 18.92 -16.04 -2.65
C GLN A 558 20.07 -16.85 -2.09
N LEU A 559 21.26 -16.28 -2.16
CA LEU A 559 22.49 -16.78 -1.55
C LEU A 559 22.91 -15.81 -0.44
N SER A 560 23.06 -16.31 0.79
CA SER A 560 23.46 -15.54 1.95
C SER A 560 24.77 -16.07 2.52
N MET A 561 25.80 -15.22 2.53
CA MET A 561 27.11 -15.48 3.11
C MET A 561 27.50 -14.33 4.04
N ASP A 562 28.48 -14.49 4.89
CA ASP A 562 28.87 -13.51 5.92
C ASP A 562 28.94 -12.05 5.43
N LYS A 563 29.50 -11.83 4.24
CA LYS A 563 29.72 -10.50 3.67
C LYS A 563 28.92 -10.22 2.41
N TRP A 564 28.17 -11.18 1.90
CA TRP A 564 27.50 -11.11 0.61
C TRP A 564 26.09 -11.69 0.73
N GLN A 565 25.15 -10.94 0.25
CA GLN A 565 23.79 -11.43 0.02
C GLN A 565 23.44 -11.14 -1.44
N LEU A 566 23.09 -12.15 -2.18
CA LEU A 566 22.73 -12.04 -3.58
C LEU A 566 21.34 -12.63 -3.76
N SER A 567 20.45 -11.95 -4.43
CA SER A 567 19.16 -12.52 -4.86
C SER A 567 18.90 -12.24 -6.32
N ILE A 568 18.15 -13.11 -6.94
CA ILE A 568 17.62 -12.97 -8.27
C ILE A 568 16.21 -13.53 -8.30
N ASP A 569 15.27 -12.74 -8.80
CA ASP A 569 13.86 -13.07 -8.87
C ASP A 569 13.33 -12.75 -10.26
N TYR A 570 12.55 -13.66 -10.84
CA TYR A 570 12.01 -13.53 -12.17
C TYR A 570 10.52 -13.85 -12.19
N SER A 571 9.73 -13.06 -12.92
CA SER A 571 8.34 -13.36 -13.22
C SER A 571 8.07 -13.32 -14.72
N TYR A 572 7.19 -14.22 -15.14
CA TYR A 572 6.62 -14.29 -16.48
C TYR A 572 5.11 -14.35 -16.39
N ILE A 573 4.42 -13.58 -17.21
CA ILE A 573 2.97 -13.56 -17.33
C ILE A 573 2.57 -13.64 -18.80
N SER A 574 1.60 -14.50 -19.10
CA SER A 574 0.90 -14.53 -20.37
C SER A 574 -0.59 -14.41 -20.11
N GLN A 575 -1.25 -13.46 -20.76
CA GLN A 575 -2.68 -13.27 -20.66
C GLN A 575 -3.33 -13.53 -22.03
N ASP A 576 -4.32 -14.42 -22.06
CA ASP A 576 -5.18 -14.62 -23.21
C ASP A 576 -6.42 -13.73 -23.05
N LYS A 577 -6.56 -12.79 -23.98
CA LYS A 577 -7.66 -11.83 -24.03
C LYS A 577 -8.38 -11.99 -25.36
N LYS A 578 -9.64 -12.37 -25.29
CA LYS A 578 -10.48 -12.31 -26.48
C LYS A 578 -10.93 -10.87 -26.67
N GLN A 579 -10.37 -10.20 -27.66
CA GLN A 579 -10.74 -8.84 -28.05
C GLN A 579 -11.46 -8.88 -29.39
N GLU A 580 -12.60 -8.19 -29.47
CA GLU A 580 -13.28 -7.93 -30.76
C GLU A 580 -12.49 -6.88 -31.55
N THR A 581 -12.46 -7.01 -32.86
CA THR A 581 -11.58 -6.23 -33.76
C THR A 581 -11.77 -4.70 -33.64
N ASN A 582 -12.97 -4.26 -33.23
CA ASN A 582 -13.32 -2.83 -33.13
C ASN A 582 -13.33 -2.30 -31.68
N ILE A 583 -12.96 -3.11 -30.69
CA ILE A 583 -12.96 -2.72 -29.29
C ILE A 583 -11.54 -2.39 -28.84
N VAL A 584 -11.34 -1.18 -28.34
CA VAL A 584 -10.09 -0.77 -27.66
C VAL A 584 -10.33 -0.80 -26.17
N SER A 585 -9.44 -1.43 -25.42
CA SER A 585 -9.44 -1.50 -23.95
C SER A 585 -8.45 -0.50 -23.38
N GLN A 586 -8.80 0.14 -22.27
CA GLN A 586 -7.93 1.12 -21.62
C GLN A 586 -6.96 0.48 -20.62
N TYR A 587 -7.36 -0.55 -19.89
CA TYR A 587 -6.57 -1.10 -18.78
C TYR A 587 -6.18 -2.57 -18.96
N ALA A 588 -7.04 -3.38 -19.56
CA ALA A 588 -6.86 -4.82 -19.60
C ALA A 588 -5.75 -5.28 -20.55
N LEU A 589 -5.14 -4.40 -21.33
CA LEU A 589 -4.15 -4.75 -22.36
C LEU A 589 -2.70 -4.54 -21.94
N GLU A 590 -2.46 -3.79 -20.85
CA GLU A 590 -1.12 -3.44 -20.42
C GLU A 590 -0.71 -4.22 -19.17
N TYR A 591 0.28 -5.08 -19.28
CA TYR A 591 0.83 -5.83 -18.15
C TYR A 591 2.33 -6.11 -18.35
N LEU A 592 3.06 -6.34 -17.27
CA LEU A 592 4.44 -6.81 -17.35
C LEU A 592 4.46 -8.28 -17.78
N ARG A 593 4.97 -8.53 -18.98
CA ARG A 593 5.18 -9.89 -19.47
C ARG A 593 6.37 -10.55 -18.79
N HIS A 594 7.45 -9.79 -18.66
CA HIS A 594 8.67 -10.24 -18.01
C HIS A 594 9.14 -9.20 -17.01
N LYS A 595 9.55 -9.67 -15.84
CA LYS A 595 10.26 -8.85 -14.86
C LYS A 595 11.39 -9.66 -14.27
N LEU A 596 12.58 -9.08 -14.25
CA LEU A 596 13.76 -9.62 -13.56
C LEU A 596 14.23 -8.59 -12.55
N VAL A 597 14.40 -9.01 -11.31
CA VAL A 597 14.98 -8.22 -10.24
C VAL A 597 16.20 -8.96 -9.71
N ALA A 598 17.32 -8.28 -9.55
CA ALA A 598 18.48 -8.84 -8.87
C ALA A 598 18.97 -7.83 -7.84
N HIS A 599 19.36 -8.35 -6.69
CA HIS A 599 19.86 -7.55 -5.59
C HIS A 599 21.19 -8.13 -5.10
N ALA A 600 22.16 -7.26 -4.89
CA ALA A 600 23.46 -7.62 -4.29
C ALA A 600 23.77 -6.69 -3.13
N ARG A 601 24.00 -7.26 -1.96
CA ARG A 601 24.50 -6.55 -0.80
C ARG A 601 25.89 -7.03 -0.47
N ILE A 602 26.81 -6.10 -0.28
CA ILE A 602 28.23 -6.37 -0.06
C ILE A 602 28.69 -5.58 1.15
N GLN A 603 29.16 -6.27 2.19
CA GLN A 603 29.83 -5.64 3.32
C GLN A 603 31.31 -5.42 2.97
N LEU A 604 31.65 -4.20 2.53
CA LEU A 604 33.01 -3.85 2.11
C LEU A 604 33.95 -3.73 3.31
N LEU A 605 33.50 -3.04 4.36
CA LEU A 605 34.18 -2.90 5.66
C LEU A 605 33.13 -3.02 6.76
N LYS A 606 33.52 -3.22 8.04
CA LYS A 606 32.54 -3.28 9.15
C LYS A 606 31.51 -2.17 9.14
N PRO A 607 31.87 -0.86 8.94
CA PRO A 607 30.88 0.21 8.87
C PRO A 607 30.36 0.50 7.43
N LEU A 608 30.97 -0.06 6.38
CA LEU A 608 30.70 0.31 4.98
C LEU A 608 30.04 -0.83 4.21
N SER A 609 28.83 -0.61 3.74
CA SER A 609 28.09 -1.54 2.89
C SER A 609 27.70 -0.91 1.56
N LEU A 610 27.64 -1.73 0.51
CA LEU A 610 27.17 -1.38 -0.82
C LEU A 610 25.97 -2.25 -1.16
N SER A 611 24.85 -1.62 -1.55
CA SER A 611 23.67 -2.25 -2.14
C SER A 611 23.62 -1.91 -3.62
N LEU A 612 23.44 -2.93 -4.45
CA LEU A 612 23.23 -2.80 -5.88
C LEU A 612 21.91 -3.47 -6.23
N ASN A 613 21.08 -2.80 -6.98
CA ASN A 613 19.78 -3.30 -7.42
C ASN A 613 19.72 -3.19 -8.94
N PHE A 614 19.30 -4.27 -9.56
CA PHE A 614 19.06 -4.35 -10.98
C PHE A 614 17.60 -4.70 -11.23
N ARG A 615 16.97 -4.05 -12.18
CA ARG A 615 15.60 -4.31 -12.59
C ARG A 615 15.50 -4.25 -14.11
N TRP A 616 15.02 -5.33 -14.71
CA TRP A 616 14.68 -5.39 -16.13
C TRP A 616 13.20 -5.71 -16.28
N GLN A 617 12.54 -4.99 -17.19
CA GLN A 617 11.08 -5.08 -17.40
C GLN A 617 10.77 -5.06 -18.90
N ASP A 618 9.83 -5.94 -19.30
CA ASP A 618 9.22 -5.97 -20.63
C ASP A 618 7.70 -5.93 -20.48
N ARG A 619 7.10 -4.87 -20.98
CA ARG A 619 5.66 -4.59 -20.89
C ARG A 619 4.97 -4.84 -22.21
N VAL A 620 3.82 -5.50 -22.17
CA VAL A 620 2.87 -5.60 -23.28
C VAL A 620 2.00 -4.35 -23.29
N GLY A 621 1.73 -3.82 -24.48
CA GLY A 621 0.87 -2.67 -24.68
C GLY A 621 1.51 -1.63 -25.58
N SER A 622 0.72 -0.62 -25.93
CA SER A 622 1.14 0.50 -26.78
C SER A 622 0.46 1.77 -26.33
N TYR A 623 1.04 2.90 -26.69
CA TYR A 623 0.49 4.23 -26.44
C TYR A 623 0.57 5.09 -27.70
N THR A 624 -0.24 6.15 -27.75
CA THR A 624 -0.22 7.10 -28.87
C THR A 624 0.62 8.31 -28.47
N ASP A 625 1.69 8.60 -29.21
CA ASP A 625 2.57 9.75 -28.99
C ASP A 625 1.87 11.06 -29.41
N PHE A 626 2.43 12.21 -29.07
CA PHE A 626 1.90 13.55 -29.37
C PHE A 626 1.69 13.83 -30.87
N ASP A 627 2.43 13.17 -31.74
CA ASP A 627 2.29 13.26 -33.19
C ASP A 627 1.22 12.32 -33.78
N GLY A 628 0.55 11.52 -32.92
CA GLY A 628 -0.44 10.54 -33.32
C GLY A 628 0.13 9.16 -33.68
N THR A 629 1.44 8.97 -33.58
CA THR A 629 2.10 7.68 -33.84
C THR A 629 1.81 6.71 -32.71
N VAL A 630 1.43 5.47 -33.03
CA VAL A 630 1.29 4.38 -32.06
C VAL A 630 2.66 3.78 -31.80
N CYS A 631 3.07 3.79 -30.54
CA CYS A 631 4.36 3.31 -30.06
C CYS A 631 4.18 2.13 -29.10
N ASP A 632 4.86 1.02 -29.32
CA ASP A 632 4.92 -0.08 -28.35
C ASP A 632 5.85 0.26 -27.19
N TYR A 633 5.53 -0.23 -25.99
CA TYR A 633 6.45 -0.14 -24.86
C TYR A 633 7.73 -0.90 -25.15
N LYS A 634 8.86 -0.28 -24.87
CA LYS A 634 10.18 -0.89 -25.06
C LYS A 634 10.68 -1.47 -23.74
N PRO A 635 11.30 -2.68 -23.75
CA PRO A 635 11.98 -3.21 -22.58
C PRO A 635 13.06 -2.25 -22.11
N TYR A 636 13.25 -2.17 -20.80
CA TYR A 636 14.30 -1.34 -20.21
C TYR A 636 14.96 -2.02 -19.01
N ALA A 637 16.19 -1.59 -18.71
CA ALA A 637 16.97 -2.03 -17.57
C ALA A 637 17.40 -0.83 -16.73
N LEU A 638 17.25 -0.93 -15.41
CA LEU A 638 17.65 0.09 -14.45
C LEU A 638 18.64 -0.51 -13.45
N PHE A 639 19.61 0.32 -13.05
CA PHE A 639 20.54 0.02 -11.98
C PHE A 639 20.46 1.11 -10.92
N ASP A 640 20.20 0.68 -9.70
CA ASP A 640 20.15 1.56 -8.53
C ASP A 640 21.24 1.12 -7.55
N SER A 641 21.86 2.07 -6.87
CA SER A 641 22.96 1.79 -5.93
C SER A 641 22.85 2.64 -4.69
N ARG A 642 23.27 2.09 -3.54
CA ARG A 642 23.37 2.80 -2.28
C ARG A 642 24.65 2.40 -1.55
N LEU A 643 25.48 3.38 -1.24
CA LEU A 643 26.68 3.22 -0.42
C LEU A 643 26.38 3.78 0.96
N THR A 644 26.44 2.95 1.99
CA THR A 644 26.09 3.31 3.36
C THR A 644 27.27 3.15 4.29
N TRP A 645 27.56 4.22 5.04
CA TRP A 645 28.46 4.17 6.19
C TRP A 645 27.62 4.21 7.47
N GLN A 646 27.65 3.14 8.23
CA GLN A 646 26.82 2.99 9.43
C GLN A 646 27.68 2.88 10.70
N GLN A 647 27.28 3.60 11.73
CA GLN A 647 27.77 3.54 13.08
C GLN A 647 26.60 3.23 14.03
N PRO A 648 26.83 2.85 15.30
CA PRO A 648 25.75 2.47 16.22
C PRO A 648 24.63 3.51 16.39
N LYS A 649 24.96 4.80 16.36
CA LYS A 649 24.01 5.90 16.58
C LYS A 649 23.70 6.73 15.34
N TRP A 650 24.40 6.55 14.23
CA TRP A 650 24.18 7.33 13.01
C TRP A 650 24.57 6.56 11.74
N LYS A 651 23.96 6.92 10.66
CA LYS A 651 24.36 6.48 9.32
C LYS A 651 24.33 7.64 8.35
N VAL A 652 25.21 7.59 7.36
CA VAL A 652 25.18 8.45 6.18
C VAL A 652 25.22 7.57 4.95
N TYR A 653 24.61 8.04 3.87
CA TYR A 653 24.58 7.28 2.63
C TYR A 653 24.57 8.18 1.40
N LEU A 654 25.06 7.63 0.31
CA LEU A 654 24.95 8.17 -1.03
C LEU A 654 24.18 7.17 -1.88
N GLU A 655 23.26 7.68 -2.66
CA GLU A 655 22.36 6.88 -3.48
C GLU A 655 22.32 7.42 -4.91
N ALA A 656 22.27 6.50 -5.86
CA ALA A 656 22.06 6.81 -7.26
C ALA A 656 20.98 5.90 -7.83
N ASN A 657 19.83 6.47 -8.14
CA ASN A 657 18.73 5.79 -8.82
C ASN A 657 18.87 6.02 -10.33
N ASN A 658 18.59 4.99 -11.12
CA ASN A 658 18.82 4.98 -12.56
C ASN A 658 20.26 5.43 -12.90
N LEU A 659 21.24 4.73 -12.36
CA LEU A 659 22.68 5.09 -12.42
C LEU A 659 23.17 5.39 -13.84
N PHE A 660 22.66 4.68 -14.86
CA PHE A 660 23.07 4.82 -16.26
C PHE A 660 22.22 5.80 -17.07
N ASP A 661 21.32 6.55 -16.41
CA ASP A 661 20.45 7.55 -17.06
C ASP A 661 19.58 6.96 -18.19
N THR A 662 19.10 5.72 -18.00
CA THR A 662 18.23 5.04 -18.96
C THR A 662 16.93 5.78 -19.14
N ARG A 663 16.48 5.99 -20.38
CA ARG A 663 15.16 6.54 -20.70
C ARG A 663 14.14 5.43 -20.76
N TYR A 664 13.01 5.61 -20.06
CA TYR A 664 11.96 4.60 -20.00
C TYR A 664 10.59 5.23 -19.71
N HIS A 665 9.54 4.46 -20.01
CA HIS A 665 8.16 4.84 -19.76
C HIS A 665 7.44 3.74 -18.98
N ASP A 666 6.76 4.11 -17.91
CA ASP A 666 5.80 3.24 -17.21
C ASP A 666 4.38 3.48 -17.75
N TYR A 667 4.08 4.73 -18.08
CA TYR A 667 2.87 5.19 -18.78
C TYR A 667 3.23 5.97 -20.04
N GLY A 668 2.50 5.77 -21.10
CA GLY A 668 2.77 6.21 -22.45
C GLY A 668 3.46 7.56 -22.63
N LEU A 669 2.72 8.66 -22.47
CA LEU A 669 3.27 10.01 -22.68
C LEU A 669 4.14 10.54 -21.53
N VAL A 670 4.30 9.77 -20.44
CA VAL A 670 5.06 10.16 -19.27
C VAL A 670 6.44 9.52 -19.30
N GLU A 671 7.43 10.23 -19.83
CA GLU A 671 8.83 9.79 -19.72
C GLU A 671 9.28 9.88 -18.25
N GLN A 672 9.81 8.80 -17.72
CA GLN A 672 10.26 8.70 -16.33
C GLN A 672 11.58 9.46 -16.12
N PRO A 673 11.92 9.89 -14.88
CA PRO A 673 13.13 10.64 -14.63
C PRO A 673 14.39 9.83 -14.95
N GLY A 674 15.42 10.53 -15.40
CA GLY A 674 16.75 9.97 -15.55
C GLY A 674 17.42 9.69 -14.21
N ARG A 675 18.74 9.85 -14.15
CA ARG A 675 19.51 9.63 -12.94
C ARG A 675 19.18 10.61 -11.83
N TRP A 676 18.90 10.06 -10.63
CA TRP A 676 18.74 10.80 -9.39
C TRP A 676 19.89 10.48 -8.44
N LEU A 677 20.54 11.52 -7.92
CA LEU A 677 21.56 11.40 -6.89
C LEU A 677 21.00 11.95 -5.59
N ILE A 678 21.13 11.20 -4.51
CA ILE A 678 20.61 11.55 -3.18
C ILE A 678 21.72 11.32 -2.16
N ALA A 679 21.86 12.25 -1.24
CA ALA A 679 22.68 12.09 -0.03
C ALA A 679 21.75 12.16 1.17
N GLY A 680 21.97 11.29 2.15
CA GLY A 680 21.12 11.24 3.33
C GLY A 680 21.90 10.87 4.58
N PHE A 681 21.27 11.20 5.71
CA PHE A 681 21.73 10.82 7.03
C PHE A 681 20.57 10.35 7.90
N SER A 682 20.89 9.55 8.92
CA SER A 682 19.96 9.19 10.00
C SER A 682 20.73 9.15 11.32
N LEU A 683 20.12 9.70 12.37
CA LEU A 683 20.65 9.77 13.73
C LEU A 683 19.69 9.01 14.66
N GLY A 684 20.21 8.05 15.43
CA GLY A 684 19.50 7.33 16.49
C GLY A 684 20.03 7.75 17.87
N LEU A 685 19.11 8.11 18.78
CA LEU A 685 19.39 8.55 20.15
C LEU A 685 18.75 7.61 21.15
#